data_e7c94f16527117dee8aa29e2dc152c61
#
_entry.id   e7c94f16527117dee8aa29e2dc152c61
#
_cell.length_a   1.000
_cell.length_b   1.000
_cell.length_c   1.000
_cell.angle_alpha   90.00
_cell.angle_beta   90.00
_cell.angle_gamma   90.00
#
_symmetry.space_group_name_H-M   'P 1'
#
loop_
_entity.id
_entity.type
_entity.pdbx_description
1 polymer ?
#
loop_
_entity_poly.entity_id
_entity_poly.type
_entity_poly.pdbx_seq_one_letter_code
_entity_poly.pdbx_strand_id
1 'polypeptide(L)'
;MGRFTRRGFVAAASTVAGNLLLSKRSGQAQALSNSKKASHPGSDLKLWYTSPASQWVDALPIGNGRLGAMVFGGGATKPVDAKDSAADHAAGPVPTDPAKETLVLNEDTLWSGLPVDGNNLDAKQYLTAVRQAVLDQKDYHLADQICHKMQGLFAEAYQPIGSLHVDCTHSGAVTGYRRELDLASATVTTRYKVDDVEYERSAFASAPDRAIVLRISASKPGQLHATIWAAGALVKSVQTIGSNRLLLTGKAAKHIAGAGHPGSEIPVVHSDVPGEGMYYAAITEVKTEGGQIAAHEGKLLIQGATTCTLLLTVTTGYRSFDQKPDMSQDEVSQRASRQLDAAATRTYSDLVRRHVEDYRRFFDRVTLSLGPDKTDSNTAASQPTDERLKNFAAAPDPSLLALYFQYGRYLLISSSRPGTQPANLQGIWNYQVQPPWSCNWTSNINIQMNYWPAESCNLTECTEPLLAFIADLSHTGARAARETYGLPGWVSHHNIDLWRAANPVGTGVGSPTWANWSMSGPWLCGHLYEHYRFTRDREFLRTRAYPLMKGSAEFCLAWLIEDGNGHLTTCPSESTENDFMAPDGKPAMTSAGCTMDMALIRELFTNCILSAKELGVDEVFAAKLDAARSRLIPYQVGKFGQLQEWAIDFEESTPGQRHMSHMYPLYPGSEITPRGTPQLAKAARVSLERRLANGGAYTGWSRAWAIAFWSRLGDGDKAWESLSMLMQHSTNVNLFDTHPAGKTSIFQIDGNFGATAAIAEMLMQSHTGVIDLLPALPVAWPAGEVKGLKARGAVEVGLRWEQGKAVSAMIRPDFSGEYQLRAPEGQKIESISNGSSVPQRTLSDGSVACRLTAKRTYRVSFA
;
A
#
# COMPACT_ATOMS: atom_id res chain seq x y z
N MET A 1 -43.97 -14.75 18.74
CA MET A 1 -44.50 -14.25 20.04
C MET A 1 -43.31 -14.07 20.98
N GLY A 2 -43.13 -12.86 21.55
CA GLY A 2 -42.18 -12.60 22.62
C GLY A 2 -41.27 -11.45 22.34
N ARG A 3 -41.79 -10.20 22.43
CA ARG A 3 -41.03 -8.94 22.53
C ARG A 3 -40.33 -8.91 23.89
N PHE A 4 -39.06 -8.44 23.89
CA PHE A 4 -38.48 -7.84 25.09
C PHE A 4 -37.87 -6.47 24.77
N THR A 5 -38.36 -5.51 25.57
CA THR A 5 -38.15 -4.08 25.49
C THR A 5 -36.90 -3.63 26.29
N ARG A 6 -36.37 -2.49 25.88
CA ARG A 6 -35.37 -1.67 26.59
C ARG A 6 -35.85 -1.21 27.98
N ARG A 7 -34.86 -1.05 28.88
CA ARG A 7 -34.67 -0.12 30.02
C ARG A 7 -33.83 -0.84 31.07
N GLY A 8 -32.75 -0.39 31.62
CA GLY A 8 -32.29 0.90 32.06
C GLY A 8 -31.42 0.64 33.30
N PHE A 9 -30.25 1.22 33.39
CA PHE A 9 -29.61 1.45 34.70
C PHE A 9 -28.97 2.83 34.72
N VAL A 10 -29.46 3.61 35.65
CA VAL A 10 -29.06 4.98 35.97
C VAL A 10 -28.37 4.96 37.33
N ALA A 11 -27.20 5.61 37.38
CA ALA A 11 -26.58 6.38 38.46
C ALA A 11 -26.41 5.84 39.89
N ALA A 12 -25.18 5.97 40.39
CA ALA A 12 -24.96 6.52 41.73
C ALA A 12 -23.72 7.42 41.74
N ALA A 13 -23.96 8.70 41.95
CA ALA A 13 -22.95 9.71 42.25
C ALA A 13 -22.69 9.67 43.77
N SER A 14 -21.45 9.88 44.20
CA SER A 14 -21.12 10.28 45.57
C SER A 14 -20.12 11.44 45.53
N THR A 15 -20.61 12.58 45.92
CA THR A 15 -19.96 13.84 46.17
C THR A 15 -19.09 13.78 47.46
N VAL A 16 -17.86 14.28 47.40
CA VAL A 16 -17.19 14.80 48.57
C VAL A 16 -16.59 16.18 48.20
N ALA A 17 -17.11 17.18 48.83
CA ALA A 17 -16.65 18.57 48.80
C ALA A 17 -15.55 18.79 49.84
N GLY A 18 -14.51 19.48 49.47
CA GLY A 18 -13.47 19.97 50.38
C GLY A 18 -12.91 21.30 49.86
N ASN A 19 -13.40 22.40 50.39
CA ASN A 19 -12.88 23.75 50.25
C ASN A 19 -11.45 23.85 50.80
N LEU A 20 -10.59 24.65 50.12
CA LEU A 20 -9.76 25.66 50.77
C LEU A 20 -8.99 26.57 49.78
N LEU A 21 -9.35 27.87 49.85
CA LEU A 21 -8.51 29.06 49.75
C LEU A 21 -7.78 29.47 48.48
N LEU A 22 -8.32 30.51 47.89
CA LEU A 22 -7.67 31.48 47.01
C LEU A 22 -6.42 32.11 47.65
N SER A 23 -5.32 32.12 46.91
CA SER A 23 -4.35 33.20 47.00
C SER A 23 -3.90 33.59 45.60
N LYS A 24 -4.15 34.82 45.22
CA LYS A 24 -3.59 35.50 44.05
C LYS A 24 -2.07 35.58 44.15
N ARG A 25 -1.39 35.18 43.08
CA ARG A 25 -0.12 35.79 42.68
C ARG A 25 0.03 35.72 41.16
N SER A 26 0.06 36.89 40.59
CA SER A 26 0.56 37.25 39.28
C SER A 26 2.05 36.94 39.20
N GLY A 27 2.50 36.29 38.13
CA GLY A 27 3.96 36.18 37.88
C GLY A 27 4.33 35.09 36.90
N GLN A 28 4.70 35.51 35.68
CA GLN A 28 5.65 34.85 34.78
C GLN A 28 5.21 33.58 34.09
N ALA A 29 4.84 33.74 32.84
CA ALA A 29 5.04 32.78 31.76
C ALA A 29 6.55 32.59 31.53
N GLN A 30 7.14 31.62 32.25
CA GLN A 30 8.51 31.10 31.99
C GLN A 30 8.78 29.93 32.94
N ALA A 31 8.42 28.73 32.54
CA ALA A 31 8.97 27.44 32.99
C ALA A 31 8.17 26.24 32.48
N LEU A 32 8.27 25.95 31.18
CA LEU A 32 8.03 24.61 30.65
C LEU A 32 9.21 24.24 29.71
N SER A 33 10.40 24.32 30.28
CA SER A 33 11.57 23.76 29.63
C SER A 33 12.44 23.09 30.70
N ASN A 34 12.15 21.84 31.02
CA ASN A 34 13.07 20.83 31.54
C ASN A 34 12.35 19.53 31.87
N SER A 35 11.65 18.94 30.90
CA SER A 35 11.57 17.50 30.79
C SER A 35 12.73 17.08 29.90
N LYS A 36 13.59 16.16 30.35
CA LYS A 36 14.66 15.59 29.54
C LYS A 36 14.08 15.18 28.20
N LYS A 37 14.31 15.97 27.15
CA LYS A 37 14.09 15.57 25.76
C LYS A 37 14.96 14.33 25.55
N ALA A 38 14.33 13.18 25.45
CA ALA A 38 14.89 12.11 24.66
C ALA A 38 15.09 12.73 23.26
N SER A 39 16.34 12.89 22.87
CA SER A 39 16.70 13.41 21.57
C SER A 39 16.19 12.41 20.51
N HIS A 40 14.99 12.68 19.97
CA HIS A 40 14.65 12.10 18.67
C HIS A 40 15.59 12.75 17.66
N PRO A 41 16.26 12.00 16.78
CA PRO A 41 17.04 12.56 15.68
C PRO A 41 16.09 13.19 14.66
N GLY A 42 15.60 14.38 14.92
CA GLY A 42 14.51 15.01 14.15
C GLY A 42 14.91 15.57 12.79
N SER A 43 16.19 15.51 12.41
CA SER A 43 16.65 16.00 11.09
C SER A 43 16.53 14.95 9.99
N ASP A 44 16.51 13.66 10.32
CA ASP A 44 16.67 12.58 9.35
C ASP A 44 15.36 12.01 8.81
N LEU A 45 14.22 12.42 9.37
CA LEU A 45 12.88 11.97 8.95
C LEU A 45 12.20 13.04 8.06
N LYS A 46 12.97 13.71 7.22
CA LYS A 46 12.46 14.78 6.34
C LYS A 46 12.88 14.57 4.89
N LEU A 47 11.89 14.62 4.00
CA LEU A 47 12.11 14.90 2.59
C LEU A 47 12.08 16.41 2.42
N TRP A 48 13.09 17.03 1.81
CA TRP A 48 13.10 18.47 1.62
C TRP A 48 13.81 18.91 0.35
N TYR A 49 13.41 20.07 -0.16
CA TYR A 49 13.81 20.61 -1.46
C TYR A 49 13.94 22.12 -1.41
N THR A 50 14.73 22.67 -2.34
CA THR A 50 14.99 24.12 -2.49
C THR A 50 14.17 24.77 -3.59
N SER A 51 13.31 24.03 -4.26
CA SER A 51 12.43 24.52 -5.34
C SER A 51 11.02 23.92 -5.21
N PRO A 52 9.99 24.62 -5.73
CA PRO A 52 8.65 24.03 -5.88
C PRO A 52 8.64 22.76 -6.73
N ALA A 53 7.61 21.94 -6.60
CA ALA A 53 7.39 20.82 -7.50
C ALA A 53 7.03 21.32 -8.91
N SER A 54 7.71 20.80 -9.92
CA SER A 54 7.48 21.14 -11.32
C SER A 54 6.52 20.18 -12.04
N GLN A 55 6.35 18.98 -11.45
CA GLN A 55 5.50 17.94 -11.95
C GLN A 55 4.72 17.32 -10.79
N TRP A 56 3.67 16.58 -11.08
CA TRP A 56 2.88 15.89 -10.06
C TRP A 56 3.72 14.90 -9.23
N VAL A 57 4.60 14.16 -9.88
CA VAL A 57 5.50 13.19 -9.23
C VAL A 57 6.62 13.84 -8.40
N ASP A 58 6.79 15.17 -8.45
CA ASP A 58 7.72 15.89 -7.59
C ASP A 58 7.03 16.43 -6.32
N ALA A 59 5.69 16.51 -6.33
CA ALA A 59 4.92 17.05 -5.22
C ALA A 59 4.96 16.12 -3.99
N LEU A 60 4.65 16.65 -2.83
CA LEU A 60 4.68 15.90 -1.56
C LEU A 60 3.29 15.40 -1.20
N PRO A 61 3.11 14.08 -1.01
CA PRO A 61 1.83 13.50 -0.67
C PRO A 61 1.47 13.74 0.79
N ILE A 62 0.21 14.10 1.06
CA ILE A 62 -0.44 13.99 2.36
C ILE A 62 -1.68 13.11 2.26
N GLY A 63 -2.02 12.40 3.34
CA GLY A 63 -3.17 11.52 3.32
C GLY A 63 -3.61 11.05 4.69
N ASN A 64 -4.87 10.61 4.78
CA ASN A 64 -5.46 10.09 6.01
C ASN A 64 -6.22 8.76 5.81
N GLY A 65 -5.92 8.06 4.71
CA GLY A 65 -6.58 6.84 4.27
C GLY A 65 -7.79 7.11 3.37
N ARG A 66 -8.54 8.18 3.61
CA ARG A 66 -9.72 8.58 2.84
C ARG A 66 -9.44 9.74 1.90
N LEU A 67 -8.87 10.82 2.42
CA LEU A 67 -8.52 12.02 1.67
C LEU A 67 -7.02 12.03 1.40
N GLY A 68 -6.65 12.30 0.17
CA GLY A 68 -5.28 12.50 -0.25
C GLY A 68 -5.10 13.86 -0.92
N ALA A 69 -3.92 14.43 -0.81
CA ALA A 69 -3.53 15.57 -1.64
C ALA A 69 -2.04 15.50 -1.98
N MET A 70 -1.71 15.96 -3.19
CA MET A 70 -0.33 16.25 -3.59
C MET A 70 -0.08 17.74 -3.41
N VAL A 71 0.87 18.09 -2.54
CA VAL A 71 1.21 19.47 -2.17
C VAL A 71 2.45 19.92 -2.94
N PHE A 72 2.30 20.90 -3.81
CA PHE A 72 3.35 21.32 -4.74
C PHE A 72 4.39 22.26 -4.10
N GLY A 73 4.00 23.01 -3.07
CA GLY A 73 4.83 24.09 -2.50
C GLY A 73 5.01 25.26 -3.47
N GLY A 74 4.22 25.30 -4.52
CA GLY A 74 4.18 26.32 -5.56
C GLY A 74 2.96 26.10 -6.45
N GLY A 75 2.73 26.99 -7.42
CA GLY A 75 1.68 26.83 -8.41
C GLY A 75 2.26 26.63 -9.81
N ALA A 76 1.69 25.71 -10.57
CA ALA A 76 1.96 25.67 -12.00
C ALA A 76 1.48 26.97 -12.65
N THR A 77 2.26 27.51 -13.59
CA THR A 77 1.86 28.71 -14.36
C THR A 77 0.73 28.40 -15.34
N LYS A 78 0.48 27.13 -15.61
CA LYS A 78 -0.72 26.62 -16.31
C LYS A 78 -1.44 25.64 -15.40
N PRO A 79 -2.79 25.65 -15.34
CA PRO A 79 -3.53 24.62 -14.65
C PRO A 79 -3.05 23.24 -15.13
N VAL A 80 -2.94 22.28 -14.25
CA VAL A 80 -2.84 20.87 -14.62
C VAL A 80 -4.22 20.49 -15.14
N ASP A 81 -4.50 20.82 -16.41
CA ASP A 81 -5.75 20.50 -17.05
C ASP A 81 -5.79 19.00 -17.32
N ALA A 82 -6.64 18.31 -16.59
CA ALA A 82 -6.92 16.88 -16.75
C ALA A 82 -7.61 16.53 -18.08
N LYS A 83 -7.61 17.42 -19.07
CA LYS A 83 -8.08 17.12 -20.44
C LYS A 83 -7.11 16.25 -21.23
N ASP A 84 -5.94 16.03 -20.67
CA ASP A 84 -4.88 15.35 -21.39
C ASP A 84 -5.05 13.85 -21.22
N SER A 85 -5.29 13.21 -22.36
CA SER A 85 -5.35 11.76 -22.54
C SER A 85 -4.03 11.10 -22.07
N ALA A 86 -4.03 9.77 -21.97
CA ALA A 86 -2.85 8.95 -21.62
C ALA A 86 -1.54 9.28 -22.37
N ALA A 87 -1.58 10.18 -23.36
CA ALA A 87 -0.44 10.68 -24.13
C ALA A 87 0.38 11.76 -23.39
N ASP A 88 -0.15 12.41 -22.35
CA ASP A 88 0.53 13.53 -21.68
C ASP A 88 1.39 13.17 -20.46
N HIS A 89 1.78 11.91 -20.33
CA HIS A 89 2.90 11.53 -19.43
C HIS A 89 4.23 12.25 -19.79
N ALA A 90 4.25 13.00 -20.90
CA ALA A 90 5.44 13.66 -21.44
C ALA A 90 5.43 15.19 -21.29
N ALA A 91 4.50 15.77 -20.53
CA ALA A 91 4.58 17.20 -20.21
C ALA A 91 5.84 17.44 -19.36
N GLY A 92 6.85 18.02 -19.97
CA GLY A 92 8.09 18.41 -19.31
C GLY A 92 7.84 19.37 -18.13
N PRO A 93 8.88 19.71 -17.35
CA PRO A 93 8.78 20.61 -16.22
C PRO A 93 8.06 21.90 -16.59
N VAL A 94 6.99 22.24 -15.84
CA VAL A 94 6.25 23.48 -16.05
C VAL A 94 6.86 24.56 -15.14
N PRO A 95 7.07 25.80 -15.62
CA PRO A 95 7.50 26.89 -14.78
C PRO A 95 6.57 27.04 -13.56
N THR A 96 7.13 27.10 -12.36
CA THR A 96 6.40 27.15 -11.09
C THR A 96 6.59 28.49 -10.43
N ASP A 97 5.52 29.00 -9.82
CA ASP A 97 5.52 30.20 -9.01
C ASP A 97 5.53 29.83 -7.53
N PRO A 98 6.60 30.11 -6.77
CA PRO A 98 6.68 29.77 -5.35
C PRO A 98 5.71 30.62 -4.48
N ALA A 99 5.16 31.69 -4.98
CA ALA A 99 4.12 32.48 -4.30
C ALA A 99 2.75 31.79 -4.33
N LYS A 100 2.54 30.82 -5.21
CA LYS A 100 1.29 30.05 -5.33
C LYS A 100 1.38 28.74 -4.56
N GLU A 101 0.23 28.12 -4.35
CA GLU A 101 0.12 26.74 -3.85
C GLU A 101 -0.93 26.00 -4.65
N THR A 102 -0.64 24.75 -4.95
CA THR A 102 -1.58 23.82 -5.59
C THR A 102 -1.66 22.53 -4.76
N LEU A 103 -2.90 22.13 -4.45
CA LEU A 103 -3.22 20.86 -3.85
C LEU A 103 -4.06 20.06 -4.87
N VAL A 104 -3.52 18.97 -5.40
CA VAL A 104 -4.30 18.01 -6.23
C VAL A 104 -4.97 17.01 -5.32
N LEU A 105 -6.30 16.95 -5.35
CA LEU A 105 -7.14 16.32 -4.34
C LEU A 105 -7.67 14.96 -4.79
N ASN A 106 -7.73 14.03 -3.85
CA ASN A 106 -8.31 12.70 -4.02
C ASN A 106 -9.20 12.30 -2.84
N GLU A 107 -10.15 11.42 -3.11
CA GLU A 107 -10.98 10.74 -2.11
C GLU A 107 -11.11 9.26 -2.51
N ASP A 108 -10.94 8.33 -1.57
CA ASP A 108 -10.76 6.90 -1.81
C ASP A 108 -11.93 6.19 -2.52
N THR A 109 -13.13 6.81 -2.53
CA THR A 109 -14.32 6.23 -3.14
C THR A 109 -14.76 6.94 -4.42
N LEU A 110 -14.03 7.93 -4.95
CA LEU A 110 -14.38 8.54 -6.23
C LEU A 110 -13.88 7.67 -7.38
N TRP A 111 -14.80 6.89 -7.94
CA TRP A 111 -14.54 6.00 -9.08
C TRP A 111 -15.60 6.19 -10.17
N SER A 112 -15.26 5.84 -11.40
CA SER A 112 -16.23 5.72 -12.49
C SER A 112 -17.17 4.53 -12.26
N GLY A 113 -18.20 4.45 -13.08
CA GLY A 113 -19.08 3.29 -13.12
C GLY A 113 -20.15 3.21 -12.04
N LEU A 114 -20.67 2.02 -11.92
CA LEU A 114 -21.72 1.60 -10.99
C LEU A 114 -21.63 0.08 -10.83
N PRO A 115 -22.24 -0.53 -9.78
CA PRO A 115 -22.25 -1.97 -9.64
C PRO A 115 -23.00 -2.63 -10.79
N VAL A 116 -22.27 -3.41 -11.58
CA VAL A 116 -22.80 -4.24 -12.68
C VAL A 116 -22.26 -5.65 -12.56
N ASP A 117 -23.01 -6.61 -13.10
CA ASP A 117 -22.49 -7.95 -13.29
C ASP A 117 -21.60 -7.98 -14.54
N GLY A 118 -20.29 -8.01 -14.33
CA GLY A 118 -19.30 -8.04 -15.40
C GLY A 118 -19.03 -9.43 -15.97
N ASN A 119 -19.65 -10.49 -15.44
CA ASN A 119 -19.42 -11.86 -15.87
C ASN A 119 -19.92 -12.10 -17.30
N ASN A 120 -19.17 -12.85 -18.08
CA ASN A 120 -19.64 -13.42 -19.33
C ASN A 120 -20.44 -14.69 -19.03
N LEU A 121 -21.75 -14.64 -19.22
CA LEU A 121 -22.67 -15.74 -18.90
C LEU A 121 -22.46 -16.97 -19.81
N ASP A 122 -21.83 -16.79 -20.96
CA ASP A 122 -21.50 -17.86 -21.90
C ASP A 122 -20.14 -18.52 -21.60
N ALA A 123 -19.35 -17.98 -20.67
CA ALA A 123 -17.97 -18.42 -20.41
C ALA A 123 -17.84 -19.92 -20.13
N LYS A 124 -18.72 -20.48 -19.29
CA LYS A 124 -18.65 -21.87 -18.84
C LYS A 124 -18.74 -22.89 -19.96
N GLN A 125 -19.41 -22.57 -21.07
CA GLN A 125 -19.52 -23.51 -22.21
C GLN A 125 -18.17 -23.76 -22.91
N TYR A 126 -17.23 -22.85 -22.78
CA TYR A 126 -15.92 -22.94 -23.39
C TYR A 126 -14.89 -23.71 -22.55
N LEU A 127 -15.17 -23.94 -21.26
CA LEU A 127 -14.21 -24.55 -20.34
C LEU A 127 -13.73 -25.94 -20.78
N THR A 128 -14.64 -26.81 -21.25
CA THR A 128 -14.29 -28.13 -21.76
C THR A 128 -13.38 -28.03 -22.98
N ALA A 129 -13.67 -27.09 -23.89
CA ALA A 129 -12.88 -26.90 -25.11
C ALA A 129 -11.47 -26.39 -24.80
N VAL A 130 -11.29 -25.47 -23.85
CA VAL A 130 -9.96 -25.05 -23.39
C VAL A 130 -9.18 -26.23 -22.85
N ARG A 131 -9.79 -27.03 -21.97
CA ARG A 131 -9.15 -28.23 -21.39
C ARG A 131 -8.72 -29.22 -22.46
N GLN A 132 -9.58 -29.49 -23.43
CA GLN A 132 -9.25 -30.37 -24.58
C GLN A 132 -8.09 -29.80 -25.41
N ALA A 133 -8.10 -28.52 -25.73
CA ALA A 133 -7.03 -27.87 -26.48
C ALA A 133 -5.67 -28.02 -25.75
N VAL A 134 -5.63 -27.73 -24.44
CA VAL A 134 -4.39 -27.80 -23.66
C VAL A 134 -3.95 -29.23 -23.38
N LEU A 135 -4.86 -30.08 -22.87
CA LEU A 135 -4.47 -31.39 -22.31
C LEU A 135 -4.37 -32.50 -23.36
N ASP A 136 -5.32 -32.52 -24.30
CA ASP A 136 -5.42 -33.58 -25.29
C ASP A 136 -4.70 -33.23 -26.59
N GLN A 137 -5.01 -32.04 -27.14
CA GLN A 137 -4.53 -31.64 -28.47
C GLN A 137 -3.15 -30.97 -28.40
N LYS A 138 -2.74 -30.44 -27.25
CA LYS A 138 -1.53 -29.61 -27.07
C LYS A 138 -1.51 -28.40 -28.01
N ASP A 139 -2.70 -27.90 -28.38
CA ASP A 139 -2.92 -26.69 -29.18
C ASP A 139 -3.12 -25.49 -28.26
N TYR A 140 -2.01 -24.89 -27.83
CA TYR A 140 -2.01 -23.78 -26.87
C TYR A 140 -2.56 -22.49 -27.50
N HIS A 141 -2.37 -22.29 -28.80
CA HIS A 141 -2.94 -21.14 -29.51
C HIS A 141 -4.45 -21.20 -29.61
N LEU A 142 -5.01 -22.40 -29.84
CA LEU A 142 -6.46 -22.60 -29.79
C LEU A 142 -6.98 -22.33 -28.37
N ALA A 143 -6.24 -22.75 -27.34
CA ALA A 143 -6.59 -22.49 -25.95
C ALA A 143 -6.65 -20.96 -25.67
N ASP A 144 -5.65 -20.19 -26.13
CA ASP A 144 -5.63 -18.73 -26.02
C ASP A 144 -6.86 -18.10 -26.68
N GLN A 145 -7.18 -18.52 -27.92
CA GLN A 145 -8.37 -18.01 -28.63
C GLN A 145 -9.69 -18.34 -27.91
N ILE A 146 -9.77 -19.50 -27.26
CA ILE A 146 -10.97 -19.87 -26.50
C ILE A 146 -11.04 -19.08 -25.20
N CYS A 147 -9.91 -18.85 -24.52
CA CYS A 147 -9.83 -18.02 -23.30
C CYS A 147 -10.36 -16.59 -23.53
N HIS A 148 -10.09 -15.99 -24.68
CA HIS A 148 -10.68 -14.70 -25.04
C HIS A 148 -12.22 -14.72 -24.98
N LYS A 149 -12.86 -15.84 -25.40
CA LYS A 149 -14.33 -15.98 -25.38
C LYS A 149 -14.91 -16.11 -23.96
N MET A 150 -14.06 -16.32 -22.96
CA MET A 150 -14.48 -16.41 -21.55
C MET A 150 -14.46 -15.06 -20.84
N GLN A 151 -13.90 -14.03 -21.44
CA GLN A 151 -13.72 -12.72 -20.82
C GLN A 151 -15.02 -11.93 -20.71
N GLY A 152 -15.19 -11.21 -19.61
CA GLY A 152 -16.26 -10.30 -19.30
C GLY A 152 -15.83 -8.83 -19.38
N LEU A 153 -16.57 -7.94 -18.70
CA LEU A 153 -16.34 -6.49 -18.75
C LEU A 153 -15.01 -6.11 -18.06
N PHE A 154 -14.43 -5.01 -18.50
CA PHE A 154 -13.29 -4.37 -17.82
C PHE A 154 -13.70 -3.75 -16.49
N ALA A 155 -12.71 -3.63 -15.58
CA ALA A 155 -12.83 -2.90 -14.33
C ALA A 155 -12.91 -1.38 -14.56
N GLU A 156 -13.61 -0.69 -13.69
CA GLU A 156 -13.74 0.77 -13.69
C GLU A 156 -12.50 1.47 -13.12
N ALA A 157 -12.43 2.81 -13.23
CA ALA A 157 -11.25 3.60 -12.93
C ALA A 157 -11.41 4.52 -11.71
N TYR A 158 -10.35 4.63 -10.91
CA TYR A 158 -10.20 5.62 -9.84
C TYR A 158 -10.05 7.02 -10.41
N GLN A 159 -10.70 8.05 -9.80
CA GLN A 159 -10.82 9.38 -10.38
C GLN A 159 -10.35 10.50 -9.44
N PRO A 160 -9.79 11.61 -10.00
CA PRO A 160 -9.43 12.78 -9.22
C PRO A 160 -10.64 13.66 -8.87
N ILE A 161 -10.56 14.34 -7.71
CA ILE A 161 -11.53 15.37 -7.32
C ILE A 161 -11.34 16.67 -8.15
N GLY A 162 -10.09 17.03 -8.37
CA GLY A 162 -9.65 18.30 -8.92
C GLY A 162 -8.56 18.93 -8.06
N SER A 163 -8.35 20.22 -8.20
CA SER A 163 -7.28 20.96 -7.51
C SER A 163 -7.83 22.17 -6.76
N LEU A 164 -7.28 22.42 -5.58
CA LEU A 164 -7.42 23.67 -4.83
C LEU A 164 -6.17 24.51 -5.04
N HIS A 165 -6.35 25.78 -5.37
CA HIS A 165 -5.30 26.72 -5.63
C HIS A 165 -5.35 27.90 -4.66
N VAL A 166 -4.18 28.37 -4.22
CA VAL A 166 -4.01 29.57 -3.43
C VAL A 166 -2.93 30.43 -4.09
N ASP A 167 -3.33 31.54 -4.66
CA ASP A 167 -2.45 32.50 -5.34
C ASP A 167 -2.15 33.67 -4.39
N CYS A 168 -1.02 33.61 -3.67
CA CYS A 168 -0.56 34.73 -2.87
C CYS A 168 0.01 35.83 -3.79
N THR A 169 -0.32 37.09 -3.47
CA THR A 169 0.16 38.26 -4.19
C THR A 169 1.26 38.92 -3.39
N HIS A 170 2.43 39.04 -3.97
CA HIS A 170 3.60 39.70 -3.40
C HIS A 170 4.15 40.77 -4.32
N SER A 171 4.75 41.83 -3.74
CA SER A 171 5.38 42.92 -4.51
C SER A 171 6.84 42.67 -4.81
N GLY A 172 7.51 41.74 -4.10
CA GLY A 172 8.93 41.45 -4.23
C GLY A 172 9.25 40.04 -4.71
N ALA A 173 10.53 39.77 -4.94
CA ALA A 173 11.03 38.48 -5.34
C ALA A 173 11.05 37.48 -4.16
N VAL A 174 10.70 36.23 -4.42
CA VAL A 174 10.81 35.15 -3.44
C VAL A 174 12.26 34.72 -3.28
N THR A 175 12.70 34.60 -2.03
CA THR A 175 14.05 34.15 -1.64
C THR A 175 13.99 33.14 -0.52
N GLY A 176 15.07 32.40 -0.27
CA GLY A 176 15.16 31.47 0.85
C GLY A 176 14.11 30.35 0.83
N TYR A 177 13.69 29.91 -0.35
CA TYR A 177 12.64 28.91 -0.52
C TYR A 177 13.07 27.55 0.01
N ARG A 178 12.18 26.88 0.76
CA ARG A 178 12.30 25.51 1.21
C ARG A 178 10.93 24.87 1.35
N ARG A 179 10.74 23.68 0.79
CA ARG A 179 9.59 22.81 1.09
C ARG A 179 10.07 21.51 1.72
N GLU A 180 9.31 20.98 2.66
CA GLU A 180 9.65 19.73 3.34
C GLU A 180 8.41 18.93 3.73
N LEU A 181 8.52 17.60 3.72
CA LEU A 181 7.61 16.67 4.37
C LEU A 181 8.30 16.10 5.60
N ASP A 182 7.79 16.40 6.78
CA ASP A 182 8.23 15.84 8.05
C ASP A 182 7.47 14.54 8.34
N LEU A 183 8.15 13.41 8.22
CA LEU A 183 7.54 12.10 8.49
C LEU A 183 7.20 11.90 9.98
N ALA A 184 7.83 12.61 10.90
CA ALA A 184 7.52 12.50 12.33
C ALA A 184 6.18 13.14 12.70
N SER A 185 5.68 14.06 11.88
CA SER A 185 4.42 14.77 12.09
C SER A 185 3.42 14.61 10.95
N ALA A 186 3.79 13.95 9.86
CA ALA A 186 3.00 13.83 8.64
C ALA A 186 2.51 15.20 8.12
N THR A 187 3.40 16.18 8.13
CA THR A 187 3.09 17.58 7.77
C THR A 187 4.02 18.05 6.67
N VAL A 188 3.45 18.63 5.62
CA VAL A 188 4.19 19.34 4.59
C VAL A 188 4.30 20.81 5.00
N THR A 189 5.50 21.37 4.94
CA THR A 189 5.76 22.79 5.22
C THR A 189 6.53 23.41 4.08
N THR A 190 6.08 24.61 3.64
CA THR A 190 6.81 25.45 2.66
C THR A 190 7.13 26.80 3.32
N ARG A 191 8.39 27.21 3.26
CA ARG A 191 8.86 28.51 3.78
C ARG A 191 9.57 29.27 2.70
N TYR A 192 9.36 30.57 2.67
CA TYR A 192 10.07 31.51 1.81
C TYR A 192 10.00 32.94 2.36
N LYS A 193 10.80 33.84 1.81
CA LYS A 193 10.81 35.25 2.15
C LYS A 193 10.52 36.13 0.94
N VAL A 194 9.79 37.20 1.18
CA VAL A 194 9.66 38.31 0.24
C VAL A 194 10.03 39.57 1.01
N ASP A 195 11.06 40.28 0.58
CA ASP A 195 11.70 41.35 1.31
C ASP A 195 12.05 40.90 2.75
N ASP A 196 11.51 41.56 3.77
CA ASP A 196 11.72 41.24 5.18
C ASP A 196 10.53 40.50 5.85
N VAL A 197 9.61 39.96 5.03
CA VAL A 197 8.46 39.15 5.49
C VAL A 197 8.73 37.67 5.20
N GLU A 198 8.65 36.83 6.22
CA GLU A 198 8.68 35.40 6.10
C GLU A 198 7.26 34.85 5.93
N TYR A 199 7.07 33.95 5.00
CA TYR A 199 5.83 33.22 4.76
C TYR A 199 6.02 31.76 5.06
N GLU A 200 5.06 31.15 5.78
CA GLU A 200 5.03 29.72 6.03
C GLU A 200 3.67 29.16 5.61
N ARG A 201 3.69 28.05 4.88
CA ARG A 201 2.53 27.22 4.59
C ARG A 201 2.70 25.88 5.27
N SER A 202 1.67 25.39 5.96
CA SER A 202 1.67 24.09 6.61
C SER A 202 0.42 23.32 6.22
N ALA A 203 0.60 22.12 5.64
CA ALA A 203 -0.48 21.28 5.14
C ALA A 203 -0.41 19.86 5.75
N PHE A 204 -1.55 19.32 6.16
CA PHE A 204 -1.69 17.95 6.65
C PHE A 204 -3.10 17.42 6.42
N ALA A 205 -3.26 16.09 6.42
CA ALA A 205 -4.55 15.41 6.31
C ALA A 205 -4.88 14.71 7.64
N SER A 206 -5.83 15.28 8.38
CA SER A 206 -6.26 14.76 9.69
C SER A 206 -7.26 13.62 9.53
N ALA A 207 -6.92 12.42 10.01
CA ALA A 207 -7.83 11.29 10.04
C ALA A 207 -8.97 11.46 11.06
N PRO A 208 -8.69 11.86 12.32
CA PRO A 208 -9.77 12.05 13.31
C PRO A 208 -10.74 13.17 12.98
N ASP A 209 -10.34 14.15 12.15
CA ASP A 209 -11.18 15.28 11.77
C ASP A 209 -11.73 15.15 10.34
N ARG A 210 -11.28 14.13 9.59
CA ARG A 210 -11.66 13.83 8.20
C ARG A 210 -11.53 15.06 7.28
N ALA A 211 -10.43 15.80 7.45
CA ALA A 211 -10.20 17.06 6.75
C ALA A 211 -8.74 17.21 6.34
N ILE A 212 -8.53 17.88 5.22
CA ILE A 212 -7.23 18.45 4.86
C ILE A 212 -7.19 19.88 5.41
N VAL A 213 -6.08 20.22 6.03
CA VAL A 213 -5.84 21.54 6.63
C VAL A 213 -4.65 22.16 5.95
N LEU A 214 -4.80 23.38 5.45
CA LEU A 214 -3.72 24.23 4.97
C LEU A 214 -3.73 25.55 5.75
N ARG A 215 -2.64 25.88 6.44
CA ARG A 215 -2.44 27.19 7.09
C ARG A 215 -1.33 27.95 6.39
N ILE A 216 -1.59 29.21 6.14
CA ILE A 216 -0.63 30.18 5.59
C ILE A 216 -0.45 31.30 6.60
N SER A 217 0.78 31.68 6.89
CA SER A 217 1.10 32.75 7.81
C SER A 217 2.17 33.67 7.25
N ALA A 218 2.07 34.98 7.57
CA ALA A 218 3.09 35.97 7.32
C ALA A 218 3.69 36.43 8.67
N SER A 219 4.99 36.63 8.73
CA SER A 219 5.69 37.06 9.96
C SER A 219 5.35 38.48 10.41
N LYS A 220 4.74 39.27 9.53
CA LYS A 220 4.25 40.63 9.83
C LYS A 220 2.75 40.75 9.66
N PRO A 221 2.06 41.47 10.53
CA PRO A 221 0.62 41.66 10.43
C PRO A 221 0.19 42.29 9.10
N GLY A 222 -0.93 41.84 8.56
CA GLY A 222 -1.54 42.43 7.38
C GLY A 222 -0.84 42.19 6.05
N GLN A 223 0.15 41.31 6.00
CA GLN A 223 0.96 41.09 4.79
C GLN A 223 0.44 39.93 3.91
N LEU A 224 -0.62 39.23 4.34
CA LEU A 224 -1.16 38.12 3.55
C LEU A 224 -2.31 38.59 2.65
N HIS A 225 -2.07 38.53 1.34
CA HIS A 225 -3.06 38.73 0.29
C HIS A 225 -3.10 37.50 -0.57
N ALA A 226 -4.28 36.92 -0.80
CA ALA A 226 -4.39 35.67 -1.59
C ALA A 226 -5.75 35.56 -2.28
N THR A 227 -5.75 34.86 -3.42
CA THR A 227 -6.96 34.39 -4.09
C THR A 227 -7.04 32.88 -3.96
N ILE A 228 -8.18 32.34 -3.47
CA ILE A 228 -8.44 30.91 -3.34
C ILE A 228 -9.48 30.52 -4.38
N TRP A 229 -9.16 29.50 -5.17
CA TRP A 229 -10.04 29.02 -6.23
C TRP A 229 -9.81 27.51 -6.46
N ALA A 230 -10.72 26.85 -7.17
CA ALA A 230 -10.63 25.43 -7.45
C ALA A 230 -11.02 25.13 -8.92
N ALA A 231 -10.47 24.04 -9.47
CA ALA A 231 -10.75 23.56 -10.81
C ALA A 231 -10.55 22.04 -10.93
N GLY A 232 -10.98 21.46 -12.02
CA GLY A 232 -10.73 20.04 -12.32
C GLY A 232 -11.58 19.56 -13.51
N ALA A 233 -11.15 18.49 -14.16
CA ALA A 233 -11.82 17.97 -15.38
C ALA A 233 -13.23 17.44 -15.14
N LEU A 234 -13.49 16.89 -13.96
CA LEU A 234 -14.80 16.34 -13.57
C LEU A 234 -15.67 17.37 -12.83
N VAL A 235 -15.16 18.59 -12.63
CA VAL A 235 -15.87 19.66 -11.91
C VAL A 235 -16.98 20.22 -12.78
N LYS A 236 -18.18 20.28 -12.21
CA LYS A 236 -19.37 20.85 -12.87
C LYS A 236 -19.63 22.30 -12.41
N SER A 237 -19.31 22.61 -11.14
CA SER A 237 -19.55 23.92 -10.59
C SER A 237 -18.58 24.23 -9.44
N VAL A 238 -18.20 25.50 -9.35
CA VAL A 238 -17.50 26.08 -8.19
C VAL A 238 -18.28 27.30 -7.75
N GLN A 239 -18.71 27.30 -6.49
CA GLN A 239 -19.57 28.35 -5.92
C GLN A 239 -19.05 28.81 -4.57
N THR A 240 -19.26 30.09 -4.24
CA THR A 240 -19.03 30.60 -2.89
C THR A 240 -20.32 30.45 -2.07
N ILE A 241 -20.18 30.03 -0.81
CA ILE A 241 -21.26 29.97 0.19
C ILE A 241 -20.92 30.96 1.31
N GLY A 242 -21.78 31.99 1.45
CA GLY A 242 -21.46 33.09 2.31
C GLY A 242 -20.18 33.81 1.84
N SER A 243 -19.42 34.37 2.79
CA SER A 243 -18.21 35.14 2.47
C SER A 243 -16.92 34.31 2.50
N ASN A 244 -16.93 33.08 3.07
CA ASN A 244 -15.73 32.36 3.45
C ASN A 244 -15.70 30.88 3.10
N ARG A 245 -16.71 30.38 2.35
CA ARG A 245 -16.71 28.97 1.91
C ARG A 245 -16.71 28.87 0.39
N LEU A 246 -15.99 27.88 -0.12
CA LEU A 246 -15.95 27.50 -1.51
C LEU A 246 -16.46 26.08 -1.63
N LEU A 247 -17.50 25.86 -2.45
CA LEU A 247 -18.07 24.56 -2.77
C LEU A 247 -17.75 24.21 -4.21
N LEU A 248 -17.03 23.13 -4.39
CA LEU A 248 -16.76 22.50 -5.67
C LEU A 248 -17.65 21.26 -5.76
N THR A 249 -18.39 21.11 -6.87
CA THR A 249 -19.20 19.94 -7.15
C THR A 249 -18.87 19.35 -8.50
N GLY A 250 -19.02 18.05 -8.61
CA GLY A 250 -18.75 17.34 -9.84
C GLY A 250 -19.42 15.98 -9.89
N LYS A 251 -19.17 15.26 -10.99
CA LYS A 251 -19.72 13.93 -11.22
C LYS A 251 -18.65 13.05 -11.87
N ALA A 252 -18.43 11.86 -11.31
CA ALA A 252 -17.60 10.82 -11.91
C ALA A 252 -18.14 10.38 -13.27
N ALA A 253 -17.28 9.87 -14.13
CA ALA A 253 -17.70 9.27 -15.39
C ALA A 253 -18.61 8.05 -15.16
N LYS A 254 -19.53 7.81 -16.10
CA LYS A 254 -20.34 6.59 -16.15
C LYS A 254 -19.48 5.36 -16.45
N HIS A 255 -18.43 5.53 -17.25
CA HIS A 255 -17.50 4.48 -17.64
C HIS A 255 -16.20 5.09 -18.14
N ILE A 256 -15.09 4.44 -17.82
CA ILE A 256 -13.77 4.76 -18.37
C ILE A 256 -13.14 3.50 -18.92
N ALA A 257 -12.86 3.53 -20.21
CA ALA A 257 -12.07 2.49 -20.85
C ALA A 257 -10.64 2.53 -20.30
N GLY A 258 -10.05 1.37 -20.01
CA GLY A 258 -8.67 1.28 -19.59
C GLY A 258 -7.73 1.90 -20.64
N ALA A 259 -6.72 2.65 -20.21
CA ALA A 259 -5.74 3.25 -21.11
C ALA A 259 -5.01 2.16 -21.90
N GLY A 260 -4.97 2.30 -23.23
CA GLY A 260 -4.31 1.34 -24.10
C GLY A 260 -5.16 0.14 -24.53
N HIS A 261 -6.44 0.07 -24.15
CA HIS A 261 -7.32 -1.00 -24.63
C HIS A 261 -7.81 -0.71 -26.05
N PRO A 262 -7.59 -1.62 -27.01
CA PRO A 262 -8.07 -1.45 -28.37
C PRO A 262 -9.60 -1.50 -28.42
N GLY A 263 -10.21 -0.65 -29.24
CA GLY A 263 -11.64 -0.68 -29.61
C GLY A 263 -12.55 0.32 -28.90
N SER A 264 -12.03 1.22 -28.03
CA SER A 264 -12.84 2.30 -27.46
C SER A 264 -12.66 3.61 -28.25
N GLU A 265 -13.65 3.98 -29.06
CA GLU A 265 -13.69 5.28 -29.74
C GLU A 265 -13.92 6.43 -28.74
N ILE A 266 -14.58 6.14 -27.62
CA ILE A 266 -14.88 7.13 -26.56
C ILE A 266 -14.34 6.59 -25.24
N PRO A 267 -13.14 7.00 -24.84
CA PRO A 267 -12.50 6.45 -23.65
C PRO A 267 -13.16 6.89 -22.33
N VAL A 268 -13.83 8.04 -22.30
CA VAL A 268 -14.51 8.58 -21.11
C VAL A 268 -15.96 8.87 -21.43
N VAL A 269 -16.87 8.12 -20.83
CA VAL A 269 -18.31 8.25 -21.04
C VAL A 269 -18.94 8.97 -19.84
N HIS A 270 -19.52 10.14 -20.08
CA HIS A 270 -20.29 10.86 -19.08
C HIS A 270 -21.79 10.55 -19.21
N SER A 271 -22.55 10.74 -18.15
CA SER A 271 -24.02 10.63 -18.14
C SER A 271 -24.61 11.60 -17.14
N ASP A 272 -25.74 12.19 -17.48
CA ASP A 272 -26.54 13.04 -16.59
C ASP A 272 -27.62 12.22 -15.83
N VAL A 273 -27.77 10.94 -16.15
CA VAL A 273 -28.73 10.06 -15.48
C VAL A 273 -28.26 9.81 -14.02
N PRO A 274 -29.15 9.96 -13.02
CA PRO A 274 -28.84 9.64 -11.64
C PRO A 274 -28.40 8.18 -11.47
N GLY A 275 -27.30 7.97 -10.70
CA GLY A 275 -26.73 6.63 -10.47
C GLY A 275 -25.85 6.08 -11.60
N GLU A 276 -25.72 6.79 -12.73
CA GLU A 276 -24.73 6.53 -13.76
C GLU A 276 -23.52 7.48 -13.57
N GLY A 277 -22.54 7.04 -12.82
CA GLY A 277 -21.48 7.88 -12.24
C GLY A 277 -21.96 8.58 -10.96
N MET A 278 -21.10 8.64 -9.94
CA MET A 278 -21.45 9.23 -8.65
C MET A 278 -21.18 10.75 -8.61
N TYR A 279 -22.04 11.49 -7.91
CA TYR A 279 -21.77 12.86 -7.55
C TYR A 279 -20.71 12.95 -6.45
N TYR A 280 -19.97 14.05 -6.42
CA TYR A 280 -19.06 14.40 -5.35
C TYR A 280 -19.11 15.90 -5.01
N ALA A 281 -18.68 16.22 -3.79
CA ALA A 281 -18.57 17.59 -3.32
C ALA A 281 -17.32 17.76 -2.47
N ALA A 282 -16.54 18.79 -2.78
CA ALA A 282 -15.44 19.28 -1.93
C ALA A 282 -15.81 20.66 -1.41
N ILE A 283 -15.75 20.84 -0.09
CA ILE A 283 -16.06 22.12 0.52
C ILE A 283 -14.88 22.62 1.34
N THR A 284 -14.49 23.87 1.13
CA THR A 284 -13.40 24.54 1.81
C THR A 284 -13.93 25.70 2.61
N GLU A 285 -13.61 25.77 3.91
CA GLU A 285 -13.84 26.95 4.74
C GLU A 285 -12.52 27.67 4.99
N VAL A 286 -12.57 28.98 4.90
CA VAL A 286 -11.42 29.86 5.13
C VAL A 286 -11.66 30.69 6.38
N LYS A 287 -10.64 30.73 7.27
CA LYS A 287 -10.58 31.56 8.48
C LYS A 287 -9.30 32.37 8.44
N THR A 288 -9.39 33.66 8.83
CA THR A 288 -8.24 34.58 8.89
C THR A 288 -8.05 35.16 10.28
N GLU A 289 -6.81 35.45 10.61
CA GLU A 289 -6.45 36.31 11.73
C GLU A 289 -6.07 37.69 11.14
N GLY A 290 -6.90 38.70 11.39
CA GLY A 290 -6.81 40.00 10.72
C GLY A 290 -7.32 39.97 9.28
N GLY A 291 -7.35 41.15 8.67
CA GLY A 291 -7.78 41.30 7.27
C GLY A 291 -9.27 41.00 7.01
N GLN A 292 -9.58 40.79 5.75
CA GLN A 292 -10.96 40.59 5.30
C GLN A 292 -11.00 39.43 4.29
N ILE A 293 -12.15 38.72 4.24
CA ILE A 293 -12.47 37.70 3.23
C ILE A 293 -13.65 38.21 2.42
N ALA A 294 -13.52 38.21 1.10
CA ALA A 294 -14.62 38.55 0.17
C ALA A 294 -14.83 37.40 -0.83
N ALA A 295 -16.08 37.12 -1.11
CA ALA A 295 -16.48 36.19 -2.19
C ALA A 295 -16.63 36.97 -3.51
N HIS A 296 -16.01 36.47 -4.59
CA HIS A 296 -16.10 37.05 -5.92
C HIS A 296 -16.00 35.99 -7.00
N GLU A 297 -17.01 35.87 -7.83
CA GLU A 297 -17.02 34.98 -9.02
C GLU A 297 -16.49 33.55 -8.77
N GLY A 298 -16.99 32.88 -7.74
CA GLY A 298 -16.55 31.50 -7.41
C GLY A 298 -15.16 31.42 -6.80
N LYS A 299 -14.61 32.54 -6.32
CA LYS A 299 -13.31 32.63 -5.64
C LYS A 299 -13.46 33.31 -4.28
N LEU A 300 -12.52 33.10 -3.39
CA LEU A 300 -12.39 33.82 -2.13
C LEU A 300 -11.14 34.71 -2.18
N LEU A 301 -11.32 35.99 -1.88
CA LEU A 301 -10.26 36.95 -1.87
C LEU A 301 -9.90 37.31 -0.41
N ILE A 302 -8.63 37.13 -0.07
CA ILE A 302 -8.06 37.47 1.24
C ILE A 302 -7.28 38.76 1.09
N GLN A 303 -7.55 39.76 1.98
CA GLN A 303 -6.86 41.03 1.95
C GLN A 303 -6.38 41.43 3.36
N GLY A 304 -5.10 41.65 3.52
CA GLY A 304 -4.49 42.18 4.72
C GLY A 304 -4.56 41.24 5.94
N ALA A 305 -4.58 39.94 5.75
CA ALA A 305 -4.53 38.98 6.85
C ALA A 305 -3.10 38.80 7.39
N THR A 306 -2.98 38.26 8.58
CA THR A 306 -1.70 37.78 9.15
C THR A 306 -1.61 36.28 8.98
N THR A 307 -2.71 35.57 9.15
CA THR A 307 -2.81 34.15 8.89
C THR A 307 -4.10 33.83 8.14
N CYS A 308 -4.07 32.73 7.39
CA CYS A 308 -5.20 32.15 6.68
C CYS A 308 -5.20 30.64 6.90
N THR A 309 -6.29 30.08 7.41
CA THR A 309 -6.44 28.62 7.59
C THR A 309 -7.59 28.12 6.73
N LEU A 310 -7.28 27.15 5.85
CA LEU A 310 -8.25 26.47 5.00
C LEU A 310 -8.53 25.10 5.62
N LEU A 311 -9.80 24.78 5.77
CA LEU A 311 -10.29 23.46 6.14
C LEU A 311 -11.06 22.89 4.95
N LEU A 312 -10.63 21.75 4.43
CA LEU A 312 -11.23 21.12 3.25
C LEU A 312 -11.70 19.71 3.60
N THR A 313 -12.94 19.39 3.22
CA THR A 313 -13.49 18.05 3.26
C THR A 313 -14.05 17.65 1.90
N VAL A 314 -14.04 16.35 1.62
CA VAL A 314 -14.62 15.79 0.38
C VAL A 314 -15.55 14.65 0.75
N THR A 315 -16.65 14.53 0.02
CA THR A 315 -17.56 13.38 0.09
C THR A 315 -18.02 12.98 -1.30
N THR A 316 -18.32 11.71 -1.47
CA THR A 316 -18.85 11.14 -2.70
C THR A 316 -20.25 10.55 -2.49
N GLY A 317 -20.91 10.18 -3.56
CA GLY A 317 -22.19 9.46 -3.54
C GLY A 317 -22.07 7.97 -3.24
N TYR A 318 -20.87 7.47 -2.95
CA TYR A 318 -20.64 6.07 -2.62
C TYR A 318 -21.37 5.63 -1.34
N ARG A 319 -21.99 4.44 -1.38
CA ARG A 319 -22.67 3.81 -0.24
C ARG A 319 -22.04 2.47 0.12
N SER A 320 -21.97 1.57 -0.87
CA SER A 320 -21.30 0.28 -0.77
C SER A 320 -21.01 -0.27 -2.17
N PHE A 321 -20.23 -1.34 -2.27
CA PHE A 321 -19.80 -1.92 -3.55
C PHE A 321 -20.97 -2.48 -4.38
N ASP A 322 -22.09 -2.84 -3.74
CA ASP A 322 -23.27 -3.45 -4.35
C ASP A 322 -24.48 -2.51 -4.50
N GLN A 323 -24.33 -1.24 -4.09
CA GLN A 323 -25.38 -0.24 -4.18
C GLN A 323 -25.05 0.83 -5.22
N LYS A 324 -26.07 1.17 -6.04
CA LYS A 324 -25.93 2.27 -7.01
C LYS A 324 -25.60 3.58 -6.31
N PRO A 325 -24.68 4.39 -6.86
CA PRO A 325 -24.31 5.69 -6.30
C PRO A 325 -25.34 6.77 -6.70
N ASP A 326 -26.59 6.59 -6.29
CA ASP A 326 -27.74 7.40 -6.68
C ASP A 326 -28.05 8.58 -5.74
N MET A 327 -27.16 8.90 -4.79
CA MET A 327 -27.28 10.11 -3.99
C MET A 327 -27.28 11.35 -4.90
N SER A 328 -28.20 12.27 -4.66
CA SER A 328 -28.26 13.53 -5.38
C SER A 328 -27.07 14.44 -5.04
N GLN A 329 -26.77 15.40 -5.91
CA GLN A 329 -25.72 16.40 -5.66
C GLN A 329 -25.93 17.14 -4.34
N ASP A 330 -27.21 17.48 -4.02
CA ASP A 330 -27.55 18.19 -2.79
C ASP A 330 -27.28 17.36 -1.54
N GLU A 331 -27.64 16.06 -1.54
CA GLU A 331 -27.35 15.15 -0.42
C GLU A 331 -25.84 15.01 -0.18
N VAL A 332 -25.07 14.89 -1.25
CA VAL A 332 -23.59 14.80 -1.16
C VAL A 332 -23.01 16.10 -0.64
N SER A 333 -23.49 17.26 -1.13
CA SER A 333 -23.05 18.59 -0.68
C SER A 333 -23.40 18.86 0.79
N GLN A 334 -24.59 18.46 1.22
CA GLN A 334 -24.99 18.56 2.63
C GLN A 334 -24.14 17.65 3.54
N ARG A 335 -23.79 16.45 3.06
CA ARG A 335 -22.89 15.53 3.76
C ARG A 335 -21.50 16.15 3.94
N ALA A 336 -20.96 16.76 2.87
CA ALA A 336 -19.70 17.48 2.93
C ALA A 336 -19.74 18.65 3.93
N SER A 337 -20.83 19.45 3.89
CA SER A 337 -21.01 20.58 4.81
C SER A 337 -21.05 20.14 6.27
N ARG A 338 -21.83 19.09 6.60
CA ARG A 338 -21.87 18.56 7.97
C ARG A 338 -20.51 18.08 8.48
N GLN A 339 -19.73 17.45 7.59
CA GLN A 339 -18.38 16.99 7.95
C GLN A 339 -17.44 18.17 8.18
N LEU A 340 -17.49 19.19 7.33
CA LEU A 340 -16.72 20.41 7.49
C LEU A 340 -17.09 21.15 8.78
N ASP A 341 -18.39 21.33 9.06
CA ASP A 341 -18.87 22.03 10.26
C ASP A 341 -18.33 21.39 11.54
N ALA A 342 -18.26 20.05 11.59
CA ALA A 342 -17.68 19.32 12.72
C ALA A 342 -16.17 19.61 12.91
N ALA A 343 -15.41 19.67 11.82
CA ALA A 343 -13.99 20.03 11.86
C ALA A 343 -13.78 21.51 12.20
N ALA A 344 -14.62 22.38 11.67
CA ALA A 344 -14.55 23.84 11.81
C ALA A 344 -14.80 24.35 13.23
N THR A 345 -15.37 23.52 14.12
CA THR A 345 -15.50 23.89 15.56
C THR A 345 -14.18 23.94 16.30
N ARG A 346 -13.10 23.40 15.71
CA ARG A 346 -11.78 23.24 16.36
C ARG A 346 -10.85 24.41 16.02
N THR A 347 -9.94 24.68 16.95
CA THR A 347 -8.81 25.58 16.70
C THR A 347 -7.76 24.87 15.82
N TYR A 348 -6.94 25.66 15.14
CA TYR A 348 -5.82 25.10 14.37
C TYR A 348 -4.89 24.25 15.26
N SER A 349 -4.58 24.72 16.46
CA SER A 349 -3.73 23.99 17.41
C SER A 349 -4.32 22.65 17.83
N ASP A 350 -5.65 22.57 18.01
CA ASP A 350 -6.33 21.30 18.29
C ASP A 350 -6.29 20.34 17.11
N LEU A 351 -6.47 20.85 15.89
CA LEU A 351 -6.38 20.05 14.67
C LEU A 351 -4.98 19.45 14.51
N VAL A 352 -3.92 20.26 14.67
CA VAL A 352 -2.52 19.80 14.64
C VAL A 352 -2.26 18.73 15.71
N ARG A 353 -2.65 19.01 16.96
CA ARG A 353 -2.43 18.07 18.07
C ARG A 353 -3.11 16.74 17.80
N ARG A 354 -4.37 16.73 17.40
CA ARG A 354 -5.16 15.53 17.12
C ARG A 354 -4.60 14.73 15.94
N HIS A 355 -4.18 15.43 14.88
CA HIS A 355 -3.53 14.83 13.73
C HIS A 355 -2.24 14.12 14.13
N VAL A 356 -1.35 14.81 14.82
CA VAL A 356 -0.05 14.28 15.23
C VAL A 356 -0.19 13.14 16.24
N GLU A 357 -1.09 13.25 17.23
CA GLU A 357 -1.35 12.18 18.21
C GLU A 357 -1.89 10.92 17.51
N ASP A 358 -2.85 11.04 16.59
CA ASP A 358 -3.38 9.91 15.84
C ASP A 358 -2.32 9.26 14.96
N TYR A 359 -1.55 10.05 14.23
CA TYR A 359 -0.52 9.56 13.32
C TYR A 359 0.61 8.84 14.06
N ARG A 360 1.14 9.45 15.12
CA ARG A 360 2.27 8.92 15.87
C ARG A 360 1.98 7.60 16.56
N ARG A 361 0.74 7.30 16.92
CA ARG A 361 0.39 5.98 17.48
C ARG A 361 0.72 4.81 16.54
N PHE A 362 0.89 5.06 15.24
CA PHE A 362 1.34 4.09 14.24
C PHE A 362 2.82 4.29 13.91
N PHE A 363 3.20 5.52 13.62
CA PHE A 363 4.52 5.82 13.08
C PHE A 363 5.64 5.56 14.09
N ASP A 364 5.45 5.94 15.34
CA ASP A 364 6.48 5.84 16.39
C ASP A 364 6.75 4.39 16.85
N ARG A 365 5.99 3.41 16.35
CA ARG A 365 6.16 2.00 16.71
C ARG A 365 7.46 1.40 16.18
N VAL A 366 7.96 1.89 15.04
CA VAL A 366 9.17 1.35 14.41
C VAL A 366 10.14 2.48 14.10
N THR A 367 11.38 2.26 14.50
CA THR A 367 12.51 3.13 14.14
C THR A 367 13.59 2.31 13.44
N LEU A 368 14.24 2.89 12.45
CA LEU A 368 15.38 2.32 11.75
C LEU A 368 16.49 3.36 11.63
N SER A 369 17.69 2.99 12.02
CA SER A 369 18.93 3.75 11.79
C SER A 369 19.94 2.84 11.10
N LEU A 370 20.52 3.29 10.01
CA LEU A 370 21.55 2.60 9.26
C LEU A 370 22.82 3.46 9.21
N GLY A 371 23.96 2.87 9.48
CA GLY A 371 25.25 3.55 9.54
C GLY A 371 25.74 3.80 10.98
N PRO A 372 26.98 4.30 11.17
CA PRO A 372 27.55 4.58 12.47
C PRO A 372 26.78 5.68 13.21
N ASP A 373 26.86 5.67 14.54
CA ASP A 373 26.27 6.73 15.39
C ASP A 373 26.78 8.11 14.95
N LYS A 374 25.85 9.06 14.82
CA LYS A 374 26.07 10.39 14.26
C LYS A 374 26.96 11.23 15.18
N THR A 375 28.19 11.45 14.79
CA THR A 375 29.08 12.42 15.45
C THR A 375 29.52 13.57 14.55
N ASP A 376 29.25 13.50 13.22
CA ASP A 376 29.68 14.54 12.28
C ASP A 376 28.52 15.37 11.73
N SER A 377 28.62 16.70 11.93
CA SER A 377 27.67 17.72 11.47
C SER A 377 27.62 17.90 9.94
N ASN A 378 28.35 17.12 9.19
CA ASN A 378 28.42 17.13 7.71
C ASN A 378 27.74 15.89 7.11
N THR A 379 26.59 15.52 7.61
CA THR A 379 25.87 14.33 7.16
C THR A 379 25.13 14.57 5.85
N ALA A 380 24.97 13.53 5.06
CA ALA A 380 24.17 13.54 3.83
C ALA A 380 22.76 14.10 4.06
N ALA A 381 22.19 13.93 5.26
CA ALA A 381 20.88 14.48 5.64
C ALA A 381 20.79 16.03 5.60
N SER A 382 21.92 16.74 5.56
CA SER A 382 21.95 18.21 5.35
C SER A 382 21.74 18.63 3.88
N GLN A 383 21.75 17.65 2.93
CA GLN A 383 21.52 17.92 1.51
C GLN A 383 20.03 17.71 1.15
N PRO A 384 19.50 18.44 0.15
CA PRO A 384 18.17 18.19 -0.40
C PRO A 384 17.98 16.74 -0.82
N THR A 385 16.76 16.21 -0.71
CA THR A 385 16.47 14.80 -0.99
C THR A 385 16.76 14.41 -2.44
N ASP A 386 16.47 15.28 -3.37
CA ASP A 386 16.77 15.11 -4.81
C ASP A 386 18.27 15.03 -5.09
N GLU A 387 19.09 15.85 -4.41
CA GLU A 387 20.55 15.78 -4.54
C GLU A 387 21.12 14.50 -3.89
N ARG A 388 20.58 14.06 -2.75
CA ARG A 388 20.95 12.78 -2.12
C ARG A 388 20.67 11.61 -3.05
N LEU A 389 19.48 11.58 -3.67
CA LEU A 389 19.07 10.54 -4.60
C LEU A 389 19.95 10.54 -5.86
N LYS A 390 20.20 11.71 -6.45
CA LYS A 390 21.06 11.88 -7.62
C LYS A 390 22.49 11.37 -7.37
N ASN A 391 23.02 11.60 -6.19
CA ASN A 391 24.38 11.21 -5.81
C ASN A 391 24.47 9.75 -5.32
N PHE A 392 23.35 9.05 -5.15
CA PHE A 392 23.29 7.73 -4.50
C PHE A 392 24.17 6.68 -5.19
N ALA A 393 24.28 6.70 -6.52
CA ALA A 393 25.12 5.77 -7.26
C ALA A 393 26.63 5.95 -6.97
N ALA A 394 27.07 7.19 -6.79
CA ALA A 394 28.49 7.52 -6.54
C ALA A 394 28.86 7.42 -5.06
N ALA A 395 27.92 7.71 -4.16
CA ALA A 395 28.08 7.70 -2.72
C ALA A 395 26.83 7.13 -2.06
N PRO A 396 26.72 5.82 -1.88
CA PRO A 396 25.59 5.18 -1.23
C PRO A 396 25.30 5.80 0.14
N ASP A 397 24.03 6.12 0.38
CA ASP A 397 23.57 6.82 1.58
C ASP A 397 22.65 5.92 2.41
N PRO A 398 23.15 5.20 3.43
CA PRO A 398 22.33 4.35 4.28
C PRO A 398 21.21 5.12 5.01
N SER A 399 21.46 6.40 5.35
CA SER A 399 20.44 7.21 6.02
C SER A 399 19.27 7.57 5.08
N LEU A 400 19.50 7.70 3.77
CA LEU A 400 18.44 7.85 2.78
C LEU A 400 17.58 6.57 2.68
N LEU A 401 18.18 5.39 2.82
CA LEU A 401 17.43 4.13 2.84
C LEU A 401 16.61 3.96 4.12
N ALA A 402 17.12 4.40 5.27
CA ALA A 402 16.34 4.45 6.50
C ALA A 402 15.15 5.42 6.35
N LEU A 403 15.35 6.56 5.70
CA LEU A 403 14.28 7.50 5.34
C LEU A 403 13.29 6.86 4.38
N TYR A 404 13.75 6.16 3.33
CA TYR A 404 12.91 5.47 2.35
C TYR A 404 12.03 4.38 3.00
N PHE A 405 12.60 3.59 3.92
CA PHE A 405 11.86 2.62 4.73
C PHE A 405 10.74 3.29 5.54
N GLN A 406 11.05 4.38 6.23
CA GLN A 406 10.06 5.13 7.01
C GLN A 406 9.04 5.84 6.12
N TYR A 407 9.44 6.25 4.91
CA TYR A 407 8.54 6.83 3.93
C TYR A 407 7.52 5.81 3.43
N GLY A 408 7.90 4.56 3.15
CA GLY A 408 6.93 3.52 2.81
C GLY A 408 5.93 3.25 3.94
N ARG A 409 6.37 3.26 5.21
CA ARG A 409 5.45 3.19 6.36
C ARG A 409 4.51 4.40 6.42
N TYR A 410 5.02 5.61 6.19
CA TYR A 410 4.24 6.83 6.07
C TYR A 410 3.17 6.73 4.98
N LEU A 411 3.55 6.28 3.79
CA LEU A 411 2.63 6.13 2.66
C LEU A 411 1.48 5.15 2.98
N LEU A 412 1.77 4.03 3.65
CA LEU A 412 0.74 3.07 4.05
C LEU A 412 -0.22 3.66 5.10
N ILE A 413 0.29 4.34 6.13
CA ILE A 413 -0.53 5.05 7.13
C ILE A 413 -1.40 6.11 6.47
N SER A 414 -0.89 6.78 5.43
CA SER A 414 -1.58 7.86 4.73
C SER A 414 -2.61 7.39 3.71
N SER A 415 -2.50 6.15 3.20
CA SER A 415 -3.36 5.63 2.12
C SER A 415 -4.27 4.47 2.54
N SER A 416 -4.11 3.91 3.74
CA SER A 416 -4.89 2.75 4.19
C SER A 416 -5.15 2.79 5.69
N ARG A 417 -6.38 3.06 6.08
CA ARG A 417 -6.83 3.18 7.48
C ARG A 417 -8.15 2.43 7.68
N PRO A 418 -8.45 1.93 8.89
CA PRO A 418 -9.73 1.30 9.16
C PRO A 418 -10.92 2.14 8.69
N GLY A 419 -11.81 1.54 7.89
CA GLY A 419 -13.01 2.16 7.33
C GLY A 419 -12.80 2.96 6.03
N THR A 420 -11.65 2.78 5.37
CA THR A 420 -11.36 3.31 4.02
C THR A 420 -11.27 2.17 3.01
N GLN A 421 -11.10 2.49 1.72
CA GLN A 421 -10.71 1.50 0.71
C GLN A 421 -9.24 1.12 0.89
N PRO A 422 -8.80 -0.05 0.39
CA PRO A 422 -7.38 -0.39 0.37
C PRO A 422 -6.59 0.55 -0.53
N ALA A 423 -5.28 0.67 -0.29
CA ALA A 423 -4.38 1.37 -1.19
C ALA A 423 -4.43 0.73 -2.59
N ASN A 424 -4.77 1.52 -3.62
CA ASN A 424 -4.77 1.10 -5.02
C ASN A 424 -3.37 1.17 -5.64
N LEU A 425 -3.23 1.06 -6.98
CA LEU A 425 -1.93 1.14 -7.68
C LEU A 425 -1.13 2.42 -7.38
N GLN A 426 -1.80 3.51 -6.99
CA GLN A 426 -1.18 4.78 -6.63
C GLN A 426 -1.48 5.20 -5.18
N GLY A 427 -1.84 4.25 -4.33
CA GLY A 427 -2.27 4.52 -2.95
C GLY A 427 -3.65 5.16 -2.92
N ILE A 428 -3.70 6.47 -2.76
CA ILE A 428 -4.90 7.30 -2.91
C ILE A 428 -4.63 8.54 -3.79
N TRP A 429 -3.44 8.65 -4.36
CA TRP A 429 -3.03 9.83 -5.14
C TRP A 429 -3.11 9.55 -6.63
N ASN A 430 -3.92 10.33 -7.33
CA ASN A 430 -4.08 10.30 -8.78
C ASN A 430 -4.55 11.68 -9.27
N TYR A 431 -4.06 12.12 -10.43
CA TYR A 431 -4.48 13.37 -11.05
C TYR A 431 -5.21 13.17 -12.39
N GLN A 432 -5.22 11.94 -12.92
CA GLN A 432 -5.73 11.64 -14.24
C GLN A 432 -7.16 11.11 -14.20
N VAL A 433 -7.99 11.54 -15.14
CA VAL A 433 -9.34 11.00 -15.33
C VAL A 433 -9.28 9.58 -15.91
N GLN A 434 -8.33 9.33 -16.81
CA GLN A 434 -8.03 8.01 -17.34
C GLN A 434 -6.62 7.59 -16.91
N PRO A 435 -6.45 7.11 -15.66
CA PRO A 435 -5.12 6.76 -15.14
C PRO A 435 -4.59 5.46 -15.75
N PRO A 436 -3.28 5.26 -15.77
CA PRO A 436 -2.67 3.99 -16.14
C PRO A 436 -3.29 2.83 -15.37
N TRP A 437 -3.62 1.75 -16.08
CA TRP A 437 -4.27 0.55 -15.52
C TRP A 437 -5.50 0.87 -14.66
N SER A 438 -6.26 1.90 -15.03
CA SER A 438 -7.44 2.39 -14.30
C SER A 438 -7.14 2.79 -12.85
N CYS A 439 -5.90 2.84 -12.42
CA CYS A 439 -5.47 2.98 -11.02
C CYS A 439 -6.24 2.04 -10.09
N ASN A 440 -6.50 0.81 -10.55
CA ASN A 440 -7.35 -0.17 -9.89
C ASN A 440 -6.58 -1.00 -8.84
N TRP A 441 -7.22 -2.00 -8.27
CA TRP A 441 -6.58 -3.02 -7.44
C TRP A 441 -6.17 -4.20 -8.31
N THR A 442 -4.99 -4.10 -8.92
CA THR A 442 -4.40 -5.18 -9.70
C THR A 442 -3.90 -6.26 -8.74
N SER A 443 -4.44 -7.47 -8.85
CA SER A 443 -4.30 -8.52 -7.84
C SER A 443 -3.45 -9.71 -8.29
N ASN A 444 -2.62 -9.52 -9.30
CA ASN A 444 -1.62 -10.53 -9.69
C ASN A 444 -0.24 -10.29 -9.07
N ILE A 445 -0.07 -9.20 -8.29
CA ILE A 445 1.07 -8.84 -7.44
C ILE A 445 0.84 -7.54 -6.64
N ASN A 446 0.26 -6.50 -7.28
CA ASN A 446 0.36 -5.11 -6.80
C ASN A 446 -0.37 -4.90 -5.47
N ILE A 447 -1.67 -5.22 -5.37
CA ILE A 447 -2.40 -5.06 -4.12
C ILE A 447 -1.79 -5.92 -3.00
N GLN A 448 -1.30 -7.11 -3.30
CA GLN A 448 -0.66 -7.96 -2.31
C GLN A 448 0.62 -7.31 -1.79
N MET A 449 1.47 -6.80 -2.69
CA MET A 449 2.72 -6.12 -2.33
C MET A 449 2.47 -4.86 -1.51
N ASN A 450 1.37 -4.13 -1.75
CA ASN A 450 0.98 -2.97 -0.95
C ASN A 450 0.86 -3.29 0.54
N TYR A 451 0.52 -4.52 0.88
CA TYR A 451 0.30 -4.93 2.28
C TYR A 451 1.40 -5.80 2.89
N TRP A 452 2.44 -6.14 2.14
CA TRP A 452 3.57 -6.90 2.69
C TRP A 452 4.24 -6.24 3.91
N PRO A 453 4.40 -4.90 3.98
CA PRO A 453 4.99 -4.28 5.15
C PRO A 453 4.04 -4.13 6.35
N ALA A 454 2.72 -4.27 6.16
CA ALA A 454 1.74 -3.90 7.16
C ALA A 454 1.95 -4.62 8.50
N GLU A 455 2.09 -5.93 8.46
CA GLU A 455 2.27 -6.73 9.68
C GLU A 455 3.70 -6.64 10.22
N SER A 456 4.70 -6.92 9.38
CA SER A 456 6.12 -6.95 9.80
C SER A 456 6.63 -5.59 10.27
N CYS A 457 6.13 -4.49 9.71
CA CYS A 457 6.49 -3.13 10.09
C CYS A 457 5.54 -2.51 11.13
N ASN A 458 4.76 -3.33 11.86
CA ASN A 458 3.93 -2.95 13.01
C ASN A 458 2.83 -1.93 12.67
N LEU A 459 2.15 -2.15 11.53
CA LEU A 459 1.03 -1.36 11.03
C LEU A 459 -0.22 -2.24 10.81
N THR A 460 -0.43 -3.20 11.67
CA THR A 460 -1.47 -4.24 11.58
C THR A 460 -2.86 -3.65 11.27
N GLU A 461 -3.23 -2.51 11.89
CA GLU A 461 -4.53 -1.88 11.67
C GLU A 461 -4.68 -1.31 10.24
N CYS A 462 -3.57 -1.02 9.56
CA CYS A 462 -3.60 -0.58 8.16
C CYS A 462 -3.96 -1.71 7.20
N THR A 463 -3.97 -2.98 7.64
CA THR A 463 -4.44 -4.12 6.85
C THR A 463 -5.97 -4.20 6.77
N GLU A 464 -6.70 -3.60 7.73
CA GLU A 464 -8.16 -3.73 7.83
C GLU A 464 -8.92 -3.40 6.54
N PRO A 465 -8.57 -2.34 5.77
CA PRO A 465 -9.23 -2.10 4.48
C PRO A 465 -9.12 -3.26 3.49
N LEU A 466 -7.96 -3.92 3.43
CA LEU A 466 -7.77 -5.11 2.58
C LEU A 466 -8.61 -6.29 3.09
N LEU A 467 -8.66 -6.51 4.41
CA LEU A 467 -9.44 -7.61 4.97
C LEU A 467 -10.95 -7.43 4.72
N ALA A 468 -11.46 -6.20 4.82
CA ALA A 468 -12.84 -5.86 4.46
C ALA A 468 -13.09 -6.02 2.96
N PHE A 469 -12.16 -5.57 2.13
CA PHE A 469 -12.21 -5.70 0.67
C PHE A 469 -12.31 -7.18 0.22
N ILE A 470 -11.53 -8.08 0.83
CA ILE A 470 -11.58 -9.52 0.53
C ILE A 470 -12.96 -10.10 0.89
N ALA A 471 -13.55 -9.65 2.00
CA ALA A 471 -14.89 -10.08 2.38
C ALA A 471 -15.93 -9.64 1.35
N ASP A 472 -15.93 -8.38 0.93
CA ASP A 472 -16.81 -7.88 -0.14
C ASP A 472 -16.59 -8.65 -1.45
N LEU A 473 -15.33 -8.83 -1.85
CA LEU A 473 -14.94 -9.51 -3.10
C LEU A 473 -15.43 -10.98 -3.12
N SER A 474 -15.50 -11.64 -1.97
CA SER A 474 -16.02 -13.02 -1.91
C SER A 474 -17.46 -13.14 -2.38
N HIS A 475 -18.28 -12.08 -2.25
CA HIS A 475 -19.68 -12.08 -2.71
C HIS A 475 -19.78 -12.04 -4.24
N THR A 476 -19.05 -11.13 -4.87
CA THR A 476 -18.99 -11.06 -6.34
C THR A 476 -18.22 -12.24 -6.93
N GLY A 477 -17.18 -12.68 -6.23
CA GLY A 477 -16.39 -13.86 -6.57
C GLY A 477 -17.17 -15.17 -6.54
N ALA A 478 -18.15 -15.31 -5.63
CA ALA A 478 -19.05 -16.48 -5.64
C ALA A 478 -19.95 -16.49 -6.88
N ARG A 479 -20.33 -15.31 -7.37
CA ARG A 479 -21.05 -15.20 -8.63
C ARG A 479 -20.14 -15.56 -9.80
N ALA A 480 -18.91 -15.04 -9.84
CA ALA A 480 -17.94 -15.37 -10.88
C ALA A 480 -17.63 -16.88 -10.93
N ALA A 481 -17.47 -17.55 -9.77
CA ALA A 481 -17.26 -19.00 -9.72
C ALA A 481 -18.42 -19.76 -10.38
N ARG A 482 -19.64 -19.36 -10.09
CA ARG A 482 -20.85 -20.02 -10.62
C ARG A 482 -21.09 -19.71 -12.09
N GLU A 483 -20.99 -18.45 -12.51
CA GLU A 483 -21.36 -18.02 -13.87
C GLU A 483 -20.24 -18.34 -14.87
N THR A 484 -18.98 -18.09 -14.52
CA THR A 484 -17.86 -18.33 -15.44
C THR A 484 -17.45 -19.79 -15.50
N TYR A 485 -17.52 -20.53 -14.37
CA TYR A 485 -16.96 -21.88 -14.27
C TYR A 485 -17.97 -22.96 -13.89
N GLY A 486 -19.16 -22.58 -13.36
CA GLY A 486 -20.13 -23.54 -12.87
C GLY A 486 -19.69 -24.25 -11.57
N LEU A 487 -18.83 -23.61 -10.76
CA LEU A 487 -18.19 -24.19 -9.59
C LEU A 487 -18.66 -23.54 -8.27
N PRO A 488 -18.55 -24.25 -7.13
CA PRO A 488 -18.82 -23.72 -5.81
C PRO A 488 -17.72 -22.77 -5.33
N GLY A 489 -17.93 -22.16 -4.15
CA GLY A 489 -16.97 -21.28 -3.50
C GLY A 489 -16.90 -19.91 -4.18
N TRP A 490 -15.71 -19.27 -4.17
CA TRP A 490 -15.51 -17.98 -4.83
C TRP A 490 -14.14 -17.90 -5.50
N VAL A 491 -14.09 -17.13 -6.60
CA VAL A 491 -12.91 -16.88 -7.43
C VAL A 491 -12.79 -15.39 -7.70
N SER A 492 -11.59 -14.90 -7.90
CA SER A 492 -11.34 -13.55 -8.39
C SER A 492 -10.18 -13.56 -9.38
N HIS A 493 -10.25 -12.65 -10.34
CA HIS A 493 -9.25 -12.47 -11.37
C HIS A 493 -8.46 -11.18 -11.12
N HIS A 494 -7.58 -10.85 -12.02
CA HIS A 494 -6.50 -9.89 -11.84
C HIS A 494 -6.94 -8.43 -11.61
N ASN A 495 -8.02 -7.93 -12.24
CA ASN A 495 -8.45 -6.52 -12.13
C ASN A 495 -9.70 -6.36 -11.29
N ILE A 496 -9.60 -5.60 -10.22
CA ILE A 496 -10.69 -5.35 -9.29
C ILE A 496 -10.87 -3.83 -9.14
N ASP A 497 -12.13 -3.37 -9.08
CA ASP A 497 -12.51 -1.97 -8.92
C ASP A 497 -13.32 -1.73 -7.64
N LEU A 498 -13.86 -0.52 -7.48
CA LEU A 498 -14.70 -0.16 -6.33
C LEU A 498 -15.94 -1.07 -6.21
N TRP A 499 -16.43 -1.57 -7.33
CA TRP A 499 -17.64 -2.42 -7.43
C TRP A 499 -17.33 -3.90 -7.25
N ARG A 500 -16.07 -4.23 -6.92
CA ARG A 500 -15.58 -5.60 -6.68
C ARG A 500 -15.72 -6.49 -7.91
N ALA A 501 -15.37 -5.99 -9.10
CA ALA A 501 -15.25 -6.83 -10.29
C ALA A 501 -14.39 -8.06 -9.98
N ALA A 502 -14.93 -9.27 -10.20
CA ALA A 502 -14.26 -10.54 -9.91
C ALA A 502 -14.09 -11.43 -11.13
N ASN A 503 -14.71 -11.07 -12.26
CA ASN A 503 -14.70 -11.78 -13.52
C ASN A 503 -13.35 -11.70 -14.25
N PRO A 504 -13.05 -12.62 -15.18
CA PRO A 504 -12.01 -12.41 -16.17
C PRO A 504 -12.35 -11.14 -16.97
N VAL A 505 -11.51 -10.13 -16.91
CA VAL A 505 -11.74 -8.87 -17.65
C VAL A 505 -11.27 -9.01 -19.11
N GLY A 506 -11.57 -8.03 -19.98
CA GLY A 506 -10.94 -7.98 -21.31
C GLY A 506 -11.87 -7.95 -22.49
N THR A 507 -13.19 -8.20 -22.34
CA THR A 507 -14.20 -8.15 -23.40
C THR A 507 -13.83 -8.90 -24.70
N GLY A 508 -13.05 -9.99 -24.55
CA GLY A 508 -12.59 -10.81 -25.68
C GLY A 508 -11.28 -10.35 -26.33
N VAL A 509 -10.62 -9.30 -25.81
CA VAL A 509 -9.37 -8.75 -26.36
C VAL A 509 -8.24 -8.68 -25.33
N GLY A 510 -8.52 -8.95 -24.06
CA GLY A 510 -7.51 -9.00 -23.00
C GLY A 510 -6.58 -10.20 -23.15
N SER A 511 -5.27 -10.03 -22.98
CA SER A 511 -4.35 -11.19 -23.00
C SER A 511 -4.71 -12.19 -21.92
N PRO A 512 -4.85 -13.49 -22.25
CA PRO A 512 -5.12 -14.54 -21.27
C PRO A 512 -4.16 -14.55 -20.08
N THR A 513 -2.89 -14.18 -20.26
CA THR A 513 -1.85 -14.20 -19.20
C THR A 513 -2.20 -13.34 -18.00
N TRP A 514 -3.03 -12.31 -18.13
CA TRP A 514 -3.54 -11.52 -17.05
C TRP A 514 -5.06 -11.59 -16.91
N ALA A 515 -5.81 -11.57 -18.01
CA ALA A 515 -7.26 -11.50 -17.98
C ALA A 515 -7.91 -12.77 -17.38
N ASN A 516 -7.40 -13.95 -17.76
CA ASN A 516 -8.00 -15.24 -17.38
C ASN A 516 -7.37 -15.87 -16.13
N TRP A 517 -6.26 -15.34 -15.62
CA TRP A 517 -5.64 -15.87 -14.42
C TRP A 517 -6.57 -15.82 -13.20
N SER A 518 -6.86 -16.99 -12.61
CA SER A 518 -7.95 -17.19 -11.64
C SER A 518 -7.49 -17.32 -10.18
N MET A 519 -6.21 -17.08 -9.87
CA MET A 519 -5.66 -17.33 -8.53
C MET A 519 -5.53 -16.10 -7.63
N SER A 520 -6.17 -14.99 -7.97
CA SER A 520 -6.23 -13.80 -7.11
C SER A 520 -6.85 -14.11 -5.73
N GLY A 521 -7.96 -14.85 -5.70
CA GLY A 521 -8.64 -15.24 -4.47
C GLY A 521 -7.74 -16.00 -3.49
N PRO A 522 -7.09 -17.10 -3.88
CA PRO A 522 -6.12 -17.80 -3.06
C PRO A 522 -5.00 -16.91 -2.52
N TRP A 523 -4.43 -16.04 -3.36
CA TRP A 523 -3.36 -15.14 -2.92
C TRP A 523 -3.83 -14.10 -1.90
N LEU A 524 -4.98 -13.49 -2.12
CA LEU A 524 -5.59 -12.57 -1.16
C LEU A 524 -5.91 -13.27 0.18
N CYS A 525 -6.33 -14.54 0.15
CA CYS A 525 -6.55 -15.34 1.34
C CYS A 525 -5.29 -15.53 2.19
N GLY A 526 -4.11 -15.50 1.58
CA GLY A 526 -2.82 -15.50 2.31
C GLY A 526 -2.73 -14.37 3.34
N HIS A 527 -3.22 -13.15 3.00
CA HIS A 527 -3.24 -12.01 3.93
C HIS A 527 -4.14 -12.23 5.14
N LEU A 528 -5.25 -12.96 4.98
CA LEU A 528 -6.13 -13.32 6.10
C LEU A 528 -5.40 -14.20 7.11
N TYR A 529 -4.69 -15.20 6.63
CA TYR A 529 -3.96 -16.10 7.51
C TYR A 529 -2.72 -15.44 8.12
N GLU A 530 -2.01 -14.62 7.35
CA GLU A 530 -0.87 -13.83 7.85
C GLU A 530 -1.30 -12.88 8.96
N HIS A 531 -2.40 -12.17 8.82
CA HIS A 531 -2.94 -11.33 9.87
C HIS A 531 -3.16 -12.13 11.17
N TYR A 532 -3.74 -13.34 11.08
CA TYR A 532 -3.86 -14.24 12.24
C TYR A 532 -2.50 -14.65 12.80
N ARG A 533 -1.52 -14.99 11.94
CA ARG A 533 -0.18 -15.39 12.40
C ARG A 533 0.53 -14.29 13.17
N PHE A 534 0.35 -13.03 12.79
CA PHE A 534 0.97 -11.88 13.44
C PHE A 534 0.19 -11.42 14.69
N THR A 535 -1.13 -11.57 14.73
CA THR A 535 -1.96 -11.09 15.84
C THR A 535 -2.31 -12.18 16.84
N ARG A 536 -2.42 -13.42 16.38
CA ARG A 536 -3.00 -14.56 17.11
C ARG A 536 -4.45 -14.32 17.56
N ASP A 537 -5.17 -13.46 16.85
CA ASP A 537 -6.58 -13.20 17.08
C ASP A 537 -7.43 -14.39 16.59
N ARG A 538 -7.76 -15.27 17.53
CA ARG A 538 -8.54 -16.48 17.24
C ARG A 538 -10.00 -16.15 16.87
N GLU A 539 -10.52 -15.03 17.35
CA GLU A 539 -11.88 -14.60 16.99
C GLU A 539 -11.93 -14.10 15.55
N PHE A 540 -10.94 -13.32 15.11
CA PHE A 540 -10.78 -12.95 13.71
C PHE A 540 -10.63 -14.19 12.82
N LEU A 541 -9.80 -15.16 13.23
CA LEU A 541 -9.65 -16.42 12.49
C LEU A 541 -10.98 -17.12 12.31
N ARG A 542 -11.76 -17.24 13.40
CA ARG A 542 -13.04 -17.96 13.42
C ARG A 542 -14.13 -17.28 12.62
N THR A 543 -14.26 -15.95 12.74
CA THR A 543 -15.42 -15.20 12.23
C THR A 543 -15.22 -14.58 10.87
N ARG A 544 -13.96 -14.32 10.48
CA ARG A 544 -13.63 -13.65 9.22
C ARG A 544 -12.70 -14.48 8.33
N ALA A 545 -11.50 -14.82 8.82
CA ALA A 545 -10.48 -15.41 7.97
C ALA A 545 -10.84 -16.81 7.47
N TYR A 546 -11.18 -17.73 8.36
CA TYR A 546 -11.46 -19.12 8.00
C TYR A 546 -12.65 -19.28 7.05
N PRO A 547 -13.80 -18.62 7.24
CA PRO A 547 -14.92 -18.74 6.30
C PRO A 547 -14.55 -18.27 4.88
N LEU A 548 -13.79 -17.19 4.74
CA LEU A 548 -13.36 -16.66 3.44
C LEU A 548 -12.34 -17.61 2.77
N MET A 549 -11.35 -18.07 3.51
CA MET A 549 -10.37 -19.05 3.03
C MET A 549 -11.04 -20.36 2.62
N LYS A 550 -11.98 -20.85 3.41
CA LYS A 550 -12.75 -22.07 3.11
C LYS A 550 -13.50 -21.93 1.79
N GLY A 551 -14.20 -20.82 1.55
CA GLY A 551 -14.92 -20.61 0.29
C GLY A 551 -13.98 -20.56 -0.92
N SER A 552 -12.80 -19.94 -0.82
CA SER A 552 -11.78 -19.98 -1.87
C SER A 552 -11.21 -21.40 -2.06
N ALA A 553 -10.99 -22.13 -0.97
CA ALA A 553 -10.53 -23.53 -1.02
C ALA A 553 -11.57 -24.48 -1.63
N GLU A 554 -12.88 -24.25 -1.42
CA GLU A 554 -13.95 -24.99 -2.08
C GLU A 554 -13.92 -24.81 -3.59
N PHE A 555 -13.68 -23.59 -4.08
CA PHE A 555 -13.47 -23.33 -5.51
C PHE A 555 -12.23 -24.06 -6.02
N CYS A 556 -11.08 -23.89 -5.37
CA CYS A 556 -9.84 -24.54 -5.81
C CYS A 556 -9.96 -26.06 -5.86
N LEU A 557 -10.59 -26.67 -4.84
CA LEU A 557 -10.81 -28.11 -4.79
C LEU A 557 -11.65 -28.62 -5.97
N ALA A 558 -12.67 -27.85 -6.37
CA ALA A 558 -13.52 -28.17 -7.50
C ALA A 558 -12.88 -27.79 -8.86
N TRP A 559 -11.94 -26.86 -8.87
CA TRP A 559 -11.20 -26.41 -10.05
C TRP A 559 -10.13 -27.41 -10.49
N LEU A 560 -9.51 -28.12 -9.53
CA LEU A 560 -8.47 -29.09 -9.76
C LEU A 560 -8.99 -30.28 -10.62
N ILE A 561 -8.17 -30.70 -11.56
CA ILE A 561 -8.40 -31.87 -12.44
C ILE A 561 -7.18 -32.78 -12.41
N GLU A 562 -7.35 -34.04 -12.84
CA GLU A 562 -6.23 -34.99 -12.97
C GLU A 562 -5.41 -34.71 -14.24
N ASP A 563 -4.08 -34.81 -14.10
CA ASP A 563 -3.12 -34.60 -15.20
C ASP A 563 -2.84 -35.86 -16.03
N GLY A 564 -3.47 -36.97 -15.69
CA GLY A 564 -3.22 -38.29 -16.30
C GLY A 564 -2.01 -39.04 -15.71
N ASN A 565 -1.22 -38.40 -14.82
CA ASN A 565 -0.05 -38.98 -14.15
C ASN A 565 -0.29 -39.22 -12.64
N GLY A 566 -1.50 -39.05 -12.20
CA GLY A 566 -1.90 -39.22 -10.80
C GLY A 566 -1.79 -37.96 -9.96
N HIS A 567 -1.42 -36.81 -10.53
CA HIS A 567 -1.42 -35.51 -9.87
C HIS A 567 -2.71 -34.73 -10.14
N LEU A 568 -2.94 -33.72 -9.31
CA LEU A 568 -3.95 -32.71 -9.51
C LEU A 568 -3.32 -31.43 -10.03
N THR A 569 -3.98 -30.81 -11.01
CA THR A 569 -3.52 -29.61 -11.71
C THR A 569 -4.64 -28.64 -11.99
N THR A 570 -4.31 -27.38 -12.36
CA THR A 570 -5.26 -26.39 -12.88
C THR A 570 -5.23 -26.38 -14.41
N CYS A 571 -6.37 -26.21 -15.05
CA CYS A 571 -6.49 -25.96 -16.49
C CYS A 571 -7.81 -25.27 -16.82
N PRO A 572 -7.79 -24.10 -17.50
CA PRO A 572 -6.61 -23.33 -17.92
C PRO A 572 -5.75 -22.86 -16.74
N SER A 573 -4.50 -22.53 -17.02
CA SER A 573 -3.52 -22.04 -16.05
C SER A 573 -2.53 -21.12 -16.77
N GLU A 574 -2.33 -19.92 -16.25
CA GLU A 574 -1.47 -18.90 -16.82
C GLU A 574 -0.38 -18.52 -15.80
N SER A 575 0.87 -18.38 -16.25
CA SER A 575 1.85 -17.64 -15.47
C SER A 575 1.65 -16.15 -15.74
N THR A 576 1.42 -15.37 -14.68
CA THR A 576 0.97 -13.99 -14.84
C THR A 576 1.90 -13.18 -15.71
N GLU A 577 1.30 -12.60 -16.76
CA GLU A 577 1.90 -11.71 -17.76
C GLU A 577 3.15 -12.30 -18.45
N ASN A 578 3.28 -13.63 -18.50
CA ASN A 578 4.42 -14.28 -19.12
C ASN A 578 3.98 -15.35 -20.11
N ASP A 579 4.59 -15.32 -21.29
CA ASP A 579 4.35 -16.27 -22.36
C ASP A 579 5.46 -17.33 -22.39
N PHE A 580 5.14 -18.52 -22.87
CA PHE A 580 6.11 -19.57 -23.17
C PHE A 580 6.17 -19.84 -24.68
N MET A 581 7.28 -20.42 -25.13
CA MET A 581 7.40 -20.88 -26.51
C MET A 581 6.71 -22.23 -26.65
N ALA A 582 5.63 -22.29 -27.42
CA ALA A 582 4.94 -23.53 -27.78
C ALA A 582 5.83 -24.42 -28.68
N PRO A 583 5.52 -25.71 -28.82
CA PRO A 583 6.32 -26.63 -29.66
C PRO A 583 6.47 -26.22 -31.12
N ASP A 584 5.58 -25.39 -31.64
CA ASP A 584 5.64 -24.81 -32.99
C ASP A 584 6.59 -23.61 -33.11
N GLY A 585 7.24 -23.21 -32.03
CA GLY A 585 8.19 -22.08 -31.97
C GLY A 585 7.54 -20.71 -31.89
N LYS A 586 6.27 -20.61 -31.52
CA LYS A 586 5.56 -19.33 -31.32
C LYS A 586 5.18 -19.14 -29.85
N PRO A 587 5.09 -17.88 -29.37
CA PRO A 587 4.63 -17.60 -28.02
C PRO A 587 3.19 -18.05 -27.81
N ALA A 588 2.89 -18.66 -26.67
CA ALA A 588 1.58 -19.03 -26.21
C ALA A 588 1.42 -18.69 -24.72
N MET A 589 0.18 -18.57 -24.27
CA MET A 589 -0.17 -17.97 -22.97
C MET A 589 -0.78 -18.98 -22.00
N THR A 590 -1.74 -19.76 -22.48
CA THR A 590 -2.57 -20.65 -21.66
C THR A 590 -1.99 -22.06 -21.64
N SER A 591 -1.75 -22.60 -20.45
CA SER A 591 -1.21 -23.95 -20.23
C SER A 591 -2.01 -24.68 -19.14
N ALA A 592 -1.38 -25.62 -18.46
CA ALA A 592 -1.89 -26.30 -17.26
C ALA A 592 -0.83 -26.32 -16.17
N GLY A 593 -1.25 -26.14 -14.92
CA GLY A 593 -0.41 -26.38 -13.75
C GLY A 593 0.80 -25.46 -13.60
N CYS A 594 0.63 -24.18 -13.82
CA CYS A 594 1.68 -23.21 -13.52
C CYS A 594 2.12 -23.32 -12.05
N THR A 595 3.40 -23.19 -11.81
CA THR A 595 4.02 -23.34 -10.47
C THR A 595 3.38 -22.40 -9.45
N MET A 596 3.02 -21.18 -9.84
CA MET A 596 2.35 -20.23 -8.96
C MET A 596 0.96 -20.73 -8.53
N ASP A 597 0.16 -21.28 -9.44
CA ASP A 597 -1.15 -21.83 -9.12
C ASP A 597 -1.03 -22.94 -8.09
N MET A 598 -0.10 -23.89 -8.32
CA MET A 598 0.15 -24.99 -7.41
C MET A 598 0.60 -24.51 -6.03
N ALA A 599 1.44 -23.49 -5.98
CA ALA A 599 1.92 -22.90 -4.73
C ALA A 599 0.78 -22.23 -3.95
N LEU A 600 -0.01 -21.40 -4.60
CA LEU A 600 -1.15 -20.70 -3.99
C LEU A 600 -2.20 -21.66 -3.46
N ILE A 601 -2.54 -22.70 -4.22
CA ILE A 601 -3.52 -23.71 -3.78
C ILE A 601 -2.96 -24.51 -2.61
N ARG A 602 -1.68 -24.91 -2.66
CA ARG A 602 -1.00 -25.64 -1.58
C ARG A 602 -0.99 -24.84 -0.28
N GLU A 603 -0.67 -23.55 -0.36
CA GLU A 603 -0.66 -22.66 0.80
C GLU A 603 -2.09 -22.46 1.34
N LEU A 604 -3.08 -22.18 0.49
CA LEU A 604 -4.46 -22.02 0.90
C LEU A 604 -4.99 -23.26 1.62
N PHE A 605 -4.75 -24.45 1.06
CA PHE A 605 -5.18 -25.71 1.68
C PHE A 605 -4.48 -25.92 3.03
N THR A 606 -3.17 -25.66 3.10
CA THR A 606 -2.41 -25.72 4.35
C THR A 606 -2.98 -24.78 5.40
N ASN A 607 -3.27 -23.53 5.03
CA ASN A 607 -3.82 -22.52 5.93
C ASN A 607 -5.23 -22.91 6.42
N CYS A 608 -6.07 -23.47 5.57
CA CYS A 608 -7.37 -23.99 5.93
C CYS A 608 -7.27 -25.19 6.91
N ILE A 609 -6.39 -26.13 6.64
CA ILE A 609 -6.15 -27.32 7.49
C ILE A 609 -5.69 -26.88 8.89
N LEU A 610 -4.71 -25.98 8.95
CA LEU A 610 -4.18 -25.45 10.22
C LEU A 610 -5.24 -24.65 10.98
N SER A 611 -6.05 -23.85 10.27
CA SER A 611 -7.15 -23.08 10.87
C SER A 611 -8.25 -23.99 11.41
N ALA A 612 -8.65 -25.00 10.66
CA ALA A 612 -9.64 -25.98 11.08
C ALA A 612 -9.20 -26.71 12.37
N LYS A 613 -7.94 -27.13 12.42
CA LYS A 613 -7.32 -27.74 13.59
C LYS A 613 -7.29 -26.79 14.78
N GLU A 614 -6.86 -25.55 14.59
CA GLU A 614 -6.81 -24.51 15.65
C GLU A 614 -8.20 -24.22 16.23
N LEU A 615 -9.20 -24.16 15.36
CA LEU A 615 -10.59 -23.88 15.75
C LEU A 615 -11.35 -25.10 16.25
N GLY A 616 -10.91 -26.32 15.93
CA GLY A 616 -11.60 -27.57 16.24
C GLY A 616 -12.87 -27.78 15.41
N VAL A 617 -12.82 -27.44 14.12
CA VAL A 617 -13.96 -27.51 13.18
C VAL A 617 -13.59 -28.19 11.87
N ASP A 618 -14.57 -28.64 11.09
CA ASP A 618 -14.44 -29.05 9.69
C ASP A 618 -13.38 -30.13 9.40
N GLU A 619 -13.17 -31.11 10.30
CA GLU A 619 -12.17 -32.18 10.18
C GLU A 619 -12.28 -32.93 8.85
N VAL A 620 -13.52 -33.24 8.39
CA VAL A 620 -13.76 -33.94 7.12
C VAL A 620 -13.31 -33.10 5.91
N PHE A 621 -13.55 -31.81 5.96
CA PHE A 621 -13.10 -30.88 4.90
C PHE A 621 -11.57 -30.75 4.91
N ALA A 622 -10.97 -30.61 6.09
CA ALA A 622 -9.52 -30.57 6.25
C ALA A 622 -8.84 -31.85 5.68
N ALA A 623 -9.41 -33.01 5.93
CA ALA A 623 -8.92 -34.27 5.36
C ALA A 623 -9.02 -34.33 3.82
N LYS A 624 -10.09 -33.77 3.23
CA LYS A 624 -10.22 -33.66 1.76
C LYS A 624 -9.16 -32.74 1.19
N LEU A 625 -8.91 -31.59 1.83
CA LEU A 625 -7.87 -30.67 1.40
C LEU A 625 -6.47 -31.30 1.49
N ASP A 626 -6.19 -32.06 2.55
CA ASP A 626 -4.90 -32.74 2.74
C ASP A 626 -4.66 -33.81 1.66
N ALA A 627 -5.69 -34.61 1.36
CA ALA A 627 -5.65 -35.60 0.28
C ALA A 627 -5.39 -34.94 -1.09
N ALA A 628 -6.07 -33.83 -1.39
CA ALA A 628 -5.86 -33.10 -2.64
C ALA A 628 -4.47 -32.43 -2.69
N ARG A 629 -4.05 -31.80 -1.59
CA ARG A 629 -2.76 -31.13 -1.47
C ARG A 629 -1.59 -32.07 -1.72
N SER A 630 -1.66 -33.30 -1.23
CA SER A 630 -0.62 -34.32 -1.42
C SER A 630 -0.47 -34.78 -2.88
N ARG A 631 -1.50 -34.56 -3.70
CA ARG A 631 -1.53 -34.90 -5.12
C ARG A 631 -1.24 -33.73 -6.05
N LEU A 632 -1.06 -32.51 -5.57
CA LEU A 632 -0.70 -31.36 -6.42
C LEU A 632 0.64 -31.61 -7.11
N ILE A 633 0.77 -31.17 -8.36
CA ILE A 633 2.06 -31.25 -9.09
C ILE A 633 3.16 -30.67 -8.20
N PRO A 634 4.25 -31.42 -7.94
CA PRO A 634 5.37 -30.92 -7.13
C PRO A 634 6.16 -29.83 -7.86
N TYR A 635 6.90 -29.02 -7.10
CA TYR A 635 7.88 -28.10 -7.68
C TYR A 635 8.97 -28.87 -8.43
N GLN A 636 9.31 -28.41 -9.62
CA GLN A 636 10.26 -29.07 -10.52
C GLN A 636 11.46 -28.16 -10.79
N VAL A 637 12.60 -28.82 -11.08
CA VAL A 637 13.83 -28.15 -11.51
C VAL A 637 13.98 -28.40 -13.00
N GLY A 638 14.06 -27.32 -13.78
CA GLY A 638 14.12 -27.38 -15.22
C GLY A 638 15.56 -27.62 -15.75
N LYS A 639 15.68 -27.67 -17.07
CA LYS A 639 16.89 -28.03 -17.82
C LYS A 639 18.10 -27.10 -17.56
N PHE A 640 17.87 -25.89 -17.12
CA PHE A 640 18.93 -24.92 -16.74
C PHE A 640 19.26 -24.96 -15.25
N GLY A 641 18.61 -25.83 -14.47
CA GLY A 641 18.70 -25.88 -13.02
C GLY A 641 17.83 -24.82 -12.32
N GLN A 642 16.97 -24.13 -13.06
CA GLN A 642 16.00 -23.17 -12.58
C GLN A 642 14.77 -23.86 -11.97
N LEU A 643 14.05 -23.16 -11.09
CA LEU A 643 12.70 -23.56 -10.71
C LEU A 643 11.78 -23.41 -11.94
N GLN A 644 11.08 -24.48 -12.33
CA GLN A 644 10.17 -24.41 -13.47
C GLN A 644 8.99 -23.48 -13.21
N GLU A 645 8.59 -22.75 -14.23
CA GLU A 645 7.47 -21.83 -14.18
C GLU A 645 6.14 -22.48 -14.59
N TRP A 646 6.20 -23.41 -15.52
CA TRP A 646 5.09 -24.21 -16.01
C TRP A 646 5.30 -25.68 -15.67
N ALA A 647 4.24 -26.49 -15.68
CA ALA A 647 4.35 -27.93 -15.44
C ALA A 647 5.23 -28.64 -16.48
N ILE A 648 5.32 -28.10 -17.69
CA ILE A 648 6.25 -28.52 -18.75
C ILE A 648 7.41 -27.53 -18.79
N ASP A 649 8.64 -28.03 -18.97
CA ASP A 649 9.85 -27.19 -19.08
C ASP A 649 9.94 -26.51 -20.45
N PHE A 650 8.98 -25.59 -20.72
CA PHE A 650 8.96 -24.81 -21.94
C PHE A 650 10.17 -23.87 -22.05
N GLU A 651 10.50 -23.46 -23.28
CA GLU A 651 11.38 -22.31 -23.49
C GLU A 651 10.68 -21.02 -23.08
N GLU A 652 11.41 -20.12 -22.46
CA GLU A 652 10.92 -18.80 -22.08
C GLU A 652 10.82 -17.89 -23.31
N SER A 653 9.64 -17.31 -23.57
CA SER A 653 9.48 -16.30 -24.64
C SER A 653 10.23 -15.01 -24.29
N THR A 654 10.25 -14.64 -23.01
CA THR A 654 10.90 -13.45 -22.48
C THR A 654 11.76 -13.81 -21.28
N PRO A 655 13.04 -14.23 -21.46
CA PRO A 655 13.91 -14.63 -20.34
C PRO A 655 14.12 -13.56 -19.28
N GLY A 656 13.99 -12.26 -19.63
CA GLY A 656 14.05 -11.12 -18.74
C GLY A 656 12.69 -10.60 -18.26
N GLN A 657 11.67 -11.45 -18.21
CA GLN A 657 10.32 -11.07 -17.74
C GLN A 657 10.37 -10.49 -16.33
N ARG A 658 9.63 -9.38 -16.13
CA ARG A 658 9.54 -8.70 -14.82
C ARG A 658 8.73 -9.49 -13.80
N HIS A 659 7.73 -10.26 -14.23
CA HIS A 659 7.01 -11.19 -13.37
C HIS A 659 7.86 -12.43 -13.06
N MET A 660 7.93 -12.77 -11.79
CA MET A 660 8.66 -13.94 -11.28
C MET A 660 7.70 -14.81 -10.45
N SER A 661 6.53 -15.07 -11.03
CA SER A 661 5.38 -15.67 -10.34
C SER A 661 5.67 -17.06 -9.78
N HIS A 662 6.48 -17.86 -10.50
CA HIS A 662 6.93 -19.19 -10.03
C HIS A 662 7.81 -19.13 -8.78
N MET A 663 8.33 -17.96 -8.42
CA MET A 663 9.12 -17.73 -7.21
C MET A 663 8.25 -17.46 -5.96
N TYR A 664 6.92 -17.42 -6.12
CA TYR A 664 5.98 -17.25 -5.01
C TYR A 664 6.28 -18.14 -3.78
N PRO A 665 6.57 -19.44 -3.93
CA PRO A 665 6.82 -20.33 -2.78
C PRO A 665 8.08 -19.96 -1.97
N LEU A 666 8.99 -19.14 -2.51
CA LEU A 666 10.11 -18.54 -1.77
C LEU A 666 9.69 -17.27 -1.02
N TYR A 667 8.98 -16.35 -1.71
CA TYR A 667 8.43 -15.12 -1.12
C TYR A 667 7.23 -14.61 -1.94
N PRO A 668 6.10 -14.26 -1.31
CA PRO A 668 5.84 -14.22 0.14
C PRO A 668 5.59 -15.57 0.81
N GLY A 669 5.42 -16.63 0.03
CA GLY A 669 5.29 -18.01 0.53
C GLY A 669 6.45 -18.44 1.43
N SER A 670 6.39 -19.67 1.90
CA SER A 670 7.38 -20.20 2.85
C SER A 670 7.73 -21.68 2.63
N GLU A 671 7.38 -22.24 1.47
CA GLU A 671 7.62 -23.66 1.16
C GLU A 671 9.04 -23.89 0.61
N ILE A 672 9.63 -22.87 -0.04
CA ILE A 672 11.03 -22.92 -0.47
C ILE A 672 11.89 -22.13 0.51
N THR A 673 12.81 -22.81 1.17
CA THR A 673 13.73 -22.21 2.11
C THR A 673 15.12 -22.83 1.97
N PRO A 674 16.21 -22.04 2.21
CA PRO A 674 17.58 -22.57 2.11
C PRO A 674 17.86 -23.78 3.04
N ARG A 675 17.18 -23.86 4.18
CA ARG A 675 17.38 -24.92 5.18
C ARG A 675 16.43 -26.10 4.98
N GLY A 676 15.16 -25.83 4.69
CA GLY A 676 14.13 -26.89 4.59
C GLY A 676 14.11 -27.59 3.23
N THR A 677 14.38 -26.83 2.16
CA THR A 677 14.32 -27.32 0.77
C THR A 677 15.52 -26.80 -0.05
N PRO A 678 16.77 -27.16 0.32
CA PRO A 678 17.97 -26.54 -0.23
C PRO A 678 18.12 -26.70 -1.73
N GLN A 679 17.63 -27.79 -2.31
CA GLN A 679 17.67 -28.00 -3.76
C GLN A 679 16.74 -27.04 -4.51
N LEU A 680 15.52 -26.86 -3.99
CA LEU A 680 14.57 -25.90 -4.56
C LEU A 680 15.02 -24.45 -4.35
N ALA A 681 15.63 -24.14 -3.20
CA ALA A 681 16.22 -22.83 -2.95
C ALA A 681 17.37 -22.52 -3.93
N LYS A 682 18.20 -23.51 -4.25
CA LYS A 682 19.21 -23.39 -5.30
C LYS A 682 18.58 -23.15 -6.68
N ALA A 683 17.52 -23.88 -7.02
CA ALA A 683 16.82 -23.68 -8.29
C ALA A 683 16.15 -22.30 -8.37
N ALA A 684 15.57 -21.83 -7.28
CA ALA A 684 15.02 -20.48 -7.18
C ALA A 684 16.11 -19.40 -7.38
N ARG A 685 17.30 -19.59 -6.80
CA ARG A 685 18.46 -18.72 -7.05
C ARG A 685 18.81 -18.68 -8.54
N VAL A 686 18.88 -19.82 -9.20
CA VAL A 686 19.16 -19.90 -10.65
C VAL A 686 18.08 -19.16 -11.45
N SER A 687 16.79 -19.33 -11.11
CA SER A 687 15.71 -18.57 -11.76
C SER A 687 15.92 -17.06 -11.62
N LEU A 688 16.21 -16.58 -10.42
CA LEU A 688 16.40 -15.15 -10.14
C LEU A 688 17.62 -14.59 -10.91
N GLU A 689 18.76 -15.30 -10.85
CA GLU A 689 19.97 -14.91 -11.57
C GLU A 689 19.74 -14.83 -13.07
N ARG A 690 19.02 -15.82 -13.65
CA ARG A 690 18.68 -15.81 -15.09
C ARG A 690 17.78 -14.64 -15.46
N ARG A 691 16.73 -14.38 -14.68
CA ARG A 691 15.84 -13.21 -14.89
C ARG A 691 16.63 -11.90 -14.89
N LEU A 692 17.46 -11.69 -13.87
CA LEU A 692 18.26 -10.48 -13.72
C LEU A 692 19.31 -10.32 -14.82
N ALA A 693 20.00 -11.41 -15.20
CA ALA A 693 21.00 -11.40 -16.28
C ALA A 693 20.40 -11.04 -17.66
N ASN A 694 19.11 -11.29 -17.85
CA ASN A 694 18.39 -10.96 -19.08
C ASN A 694 17.57 -9.64 -18.96
N GLY A 695 17.90 -8.77 -17.99
CA GLY A 695 17.26 -7.46 -17.84
C GLY A 695 15.94 -7.47 -17.05
N GLY A 696 15.61 -8.55 -16.37
CA GLY A 696 14.43 -8.64 -15.52
C GLY A 696 14.48 -7.73 -14.28
N ALA A 697 13.35 -7.62 -13.58
CA ALA A 697 13.18 -6.72 -12.43
C ALA A 697 13.47 -5.24 -12.77
N TYR A 698 13.05 -4.78 -13.94
CA TYR A 698 13.28 -3.41 -14.40
C TYR A 698 12.24 -2.40 -13.91
N THR A 699 11.11 -2.85 -13.33
CA THR A 699 10.11 -2.00 -12.69
C THR A 699 10.37 -1.93 -11.20
N GLY A 700 9.88 -0.87 -10.53
CA GLY A 700 10.09 -0.71 -9.09
C GLY A 700 9.56 -1.89 -8.28
N TRP A 701 8.30 -2.30 -8.50
CA TRP A 701 7.72 -3.44 -7.79
C TRP A 701 8.47 -4.77 -8.06
N SER A 702 8.88 -5.02 -9.29
CA SER A 702 9.62 -6.26 -9.60
C SER A 702 11.02 -6.26 -9.00
N ARG A 703 11.64 -5.08 -8.92
CA ARG A 703 12.93 -4.91 -8.23
C ARG A 703 12.76 -5.10 -6.71
N ALA A 704 11.69 -4.55 -6.12
CA ALA A 704 11.36 -4.78 -4.71
C ALA A 704 11.12 -6.27 -4.40
N TRP A 705 10.49 -6.99 -5.32
CA TRP A 705 10.31 -8.44 -5.18
C TRP A 705 11.65 -9.20 -5.24
N ALA A 706 12.55 -8.79 -6.13
CA ALA A 706 13.91 -9.36 -6.21
C ALA A 706 14.70 -9.14 -4.91
N ILE A 707 14.59 -7.97 -4.25
CA ILE A 707 15.19 -7.71 -2.93
C ILE A 707 14.67 -8.72 -1.91
N ALA A 708 13.35 -8.95 -1.88
CA ALA A 708 12.74 -9.92 -0.96
C ALA A 708 13.20 -11.37 -1.24
N PHE A 709 13.35 -11.76 -2.50
CA PHE A 709 13.90 -13.08 -2.85
C PHE A 709 15.32 -13.26 -2.37
N TRP A 710 16.20 -12.30 -2.61
CA TRP A 710 17.58 -12.34 -2.10
C TRP A 710 17.61 -12.39 -0.58
N SER A 711 16.73 -11.63 0.10
CA SER A 711 16.61 -11.66 1.55
C SER A 711 16.24 -13.06 2.08
N ARG A 712 15.28 -13.75 1.41
CA ARG A 712 14.89 -15.12 1.76
C ARG A 712 15.94 -16.18 1.40
N LEU A 713 16.78 -15.92 0.42
CA LEU A 713 17.94 -16.74 0.11
C LEU A 713 19.14 -16.49 1.04
N GLY A 714 19.03 -15.52 1.96
CA GLY A 714 20.10 -15.15 2.92
C GLY A 714 21.25 -14.38 2.28
N ASP A 715 21.06 -13.79 1.10
CA ASP A 715 22.09 -13.08 0.36
C ASP A 715 21.91 -11.56 0.49
N GLY A 716 22.45 -11.00 1.60
CA GLY A 716 22.31 -9.59 1.93
C GLY A 716 22.96 -8.66 0.91
N ASP A 717 24.09 -9.04 0.33
CA ASP A 717 24.79 -8.19 -0.64
C ASP A 717 24.06 -8.13 -1.99
N LYS A 718 23.45 -9.23 -2.44
CA LYS A 718 22.58 -9.22 -3.63
C LYS A 718 21.27 -8.48 -3.38
N ALA A 719 20.72 -8.54 -2.17
CA ALA A 719 19.58 -7.73 -1.77
C ALA A 719 19.95 -6.24 -1.80
N TRP A 720 21.12 -5.87 -1.29
CA TRP A 720 21.64 -4.51 -1.34
C TRP A 720 21.87 -4.02 -2.77
N GLU A 721 22.48 -4.82 -3.64
CA GLU A 721 22.64 -4.51 -5.07
C GLU A 721 21.30 -4.17 -5.71
N SER A 722 20.29 -5.01 -5.50
CA SER A 722 18.93 -4.79 -6.01
C SER A 722 18.26 -3.55 -5.42
N LEU A 723 18.45 -3.27 -4.13
CA LEU A 723 17.93 -2.07 -3.46
C LEU A 723 18.62 -0.80 -4.01
N SER A 724 19.91 -0.86 -4.26
CA SER A 724 20.66 0.25 -4.86
C SER A 724 20.17 0.55 -6.27
N MET A 725 19.88 -0.47 -7.07
CA MET A 725 19.30 -0.30 -8.40
C MET A 725 17.88 0.29 -8.36
N LEU A 726 17.07 -0.08 -7.36
CA LEU A 726 15.75 0.51 -7.17
C LEU A 726 15.85 2.01 -6.91
N MET A 727 16.76 2.42 -6.02
CA MET A 727 16.99 3.84 -5.72
C MET A 727 17.46 4.63 -6.94
N GLN A 728 18.30 4.03 -7.79
CA GLN A 728 18.90 4.71 -8.96
C GLN A 728 17.97 4.78 -10.17
N HIS A 729 17.11 3.79 -10.38
CA HIS A 729 16.41 3.62 -11.65
C HIS A 729 14.89 3.64 -11.54
N SER A 730 14.33 3.41 -10.33
CA SER A 730 12.90 3.26 -10.13
C SER A 730 12.37 4.15 -8.99
N THR A 731 13.10 5.20 -8.62
CA THR A 731 12.71 6.11 -7.56
C THR A 731 12.71 7.54 -8.06
N ASN A 732 11.59 8.25 -7.91
CA ASN A 732 11.44 9.67 -8.24
C ASN A 732 12.08 10.56 -7.17
N VAL A 733 12.25 11.84 -7.48
CA VAL A 733 12.85 12.84 -6.57
C VAL A 733 12.09 12.99 -5.25
N ASN A 734 10.77 12.75 -5.23
CA ASN A 734 9.96 12.71 -4.01
C ASN A 734 9.92 11.33 -3.34
N LEU A 735 10.77 10.41 -3.75
CA LEU A 735 10.90 9.02 -3.31
C LEU A 735 9.69 8.13 -3.68
N PHE A 736 8.79 8.55 -4.55
CA PHE A 736 7.80 7.64 -5.13
C PHE A 736 8.46 6.61 -6.03
N ASP A 737 8.00 5.36 -5.93
CA ASP A 737 8.40 4.30 -6.83
C ASP A 737 7.83 4.47 -8.23
N THR A 738 8.49 3.94 -9.23
CA THR A 738 8.07 4.08 -10.62
C THR A 738 8.15 2.81 -11.43
N HIS A 739 7.20 2.71 -12.36
CA HIS A 739 7.26 1.81 -13.48
C HIS A 739 7.78 2.59 -14.70
N PRO A 740 9.01 2.32 -15.17
CA PRO A 740 9.50 2.93 -16.40
C PRO A 740 8.64 2.48 -17.59
N ALA A 741 8.12 3.43 -18.36
CA ALA A 741 7.32 3.18 -19.56
C ALA A 741 7.91 3.98 -20.74
N GLY A 742 8.97 3.45 -21.34
CA GLY A 742 9.70 4.12 -22.43
C GLY A 742 10.37 5.42 -21.95
N LYS A 743 9.92 6.58 -22.43
CA LYS A 743 10.43 7.89 -22.00
C LYS A 743 9.71 8.47 -20.77
N THR A 744 8.70 7.79 -20.27
CA THR A 744 7.88 8.26 -19.16
C THR A 744 8.06 7.38 -17.94
N SER A 745 7.76 7.95 -16.79
CA SER A 745 7.81 7.27 -15.49
C SER A 745 6.42 7.32 -14.87
N ILE A 746 5.81 6.14 -14.67
CA ILE A 746 4.48 6.03 -14.08
C ILE A 746 4.65 5.70 -12.60
N PHE A 747 4.04 6.48 -11.73
CA PHE A 747 4.02 6.18 -10.30
C PHE A 747 3.24 4.88 -10.03
N GLN A 748 3.86 3.97 -9.30
CA GLN A 748 3.24 2.78 -8.71
C GLN A 748 3.71 2.62 -7.27
N ILE A 749 2.79 2.65 -6.31
CA ILE A 749 3.13 2.65 -4.88
C ILE A 749 3.64 1.30 -4.37
N ASP A 750 3.34 0.23 -5.07
CA ASP A 750 3.69 -1.14 -4.71
C ASP A 750 5.20 -1.35 -4.54
N GLY A 751 6.04 -0.73 -5.36
CA GLY A 751 7.49 -0.79 -5.16
C GLY A 751 7.95 -0.13 -3.86
N ASN A 752 7.34 0.99 -3.43
CA ASN A 752 7.61 1.60 -2.12
C ASN A 752 7.30 0.62 -0.98
N PHE A 753 6.13 -0.01 -1.02
CA PHE A 753 5.70 -0.95 0.02
C PHE A 753 6.50 -2.26 0.00
N GLY A 754 6.74 -2.80 -1.21
CA GLY A 754 7.54 -4.01 -1.38
C GLY A 754 8.97 -3.85 -0.88
N ALA A 755 9.62 -2.73 -1.19
CA ALA A 755 10.98 -2.45 -0.71
C ALA A 755 11.02 -2.25 0.83
N THR A 756 10.00 -1.59 1.40
CA THR A 756 9.87 -1.45 2.86
C THR A 756 9.76 -2.83 3.54
N ALA A 757 8.93 -3.72 3.00
CA ALA A 757 8.82 -5.10 3.49
C ALA A 757 10.13 -5.89 3.30
N ALA A 758 10.79 -5.74 2.16
CA ALA A 758 12.04 -6.42 1.86
C ALA A 758 13.19 -5.98 2.79
N ILE A 759 13.29 -4.69 3.13
CA ILE A 759 14.24 -4.18 4.13
C ILE A 759 13.95 -4.82 5.50
N ALA A 760 12.68 -4.95 5.89
CA ALA A 760 12.34 -5.65 7.13
C ALA A 760 12.75 -7.15 7.08
N GLU A 761 12.57 -7.82 5.94
CA GLU A 761 13.01 -9.22 5.72
C GLU A 761 14.55 -9.38 5.72
N MET A 762 15.31 -8.37 5.29
CA MET A 762 16.79 -8.37 5.44
C MET A 762 17.20 -8.38 6.91
N LEU A 763 16.42 -7.71 7.77
CA LEU A 763 16.74 -7.53 9.19
C LEU A 763 16.14 -8.60 10.09
N MET A 764 14.96 -9.14 9.75
CA MET A 764 14.26 -10.11 10.58
C MET A 764 13.29 -10.95 9.75
N GLN A 765 13.37 -12.26 9.88
CA GLN A 765 12.42 -13.21 9.27
C GLN A 765 11.75 -14.09 10.33
N SER A 766 10.52 -14.53 10.08
CA SER A 766 9.78 -15.41 11.00
C SER A 766 8.82 -16.36 10.29
N HIS A 767 8.97 -16.53 8.98
CA HIS A 767 8.05 -17.32 8.15
C HIS A 767 8.08 -18.83 8.44
N THR A 768 9.22 -19.34 8.92
CA THR A 768 9.42 -20.77 9.24
C THR A 768 9.01 -21.16 10.67
N GLY A 769 8.52 -20.20 11.48
CA GLY A 769 8.25 -20.41 12.90
C GLY A 769 9.47 -20.11 13.81
N VAL A 770 10.64 -19.93 13.24
CA VAL A 770 11.83 -19.43 13.91
C VAL A 770 11.99 -17.95 13.64
N ILE A 771 12.33 -17.15 14.63
CA ILE A 771 12.66 -15.73 14.46
C ILE A 771 14.15 -15.65 14.13
N ASP A 772 14.45 -15.47 12.85
CA ASP A 772 15.80 -15.30 12.33
C ASP A 772 16.23 -13.84 12.46
N LEU A 773 17.34 -13.58 13.13
CA LEU A 773 17.85 -12.25 13.45
C LEU A 773 18.97 -11.89 12.47
N LEU A 774 18.85 -10.77 11.76
CA LEU A 774 19.76 -10.30 10.71
C LEU A 774 20.08 -11.38 9.65
N PRO A 775 19.08 -12.05 9.07
CA PRO A 775 19.30 -13.19 8.17
C PRO A 775 19.98 -12.82 6.85
N ALA A 776 19.89 -11.54 6.42
CA ALA A 776 20.44 -11.06 5.15
C ALA A 776 21.03 -9.64 5.30
N LEU A 777 21.88 -9.46 6.31
CA LEU A 777 22.54 -8.18 6.54
C LEU A 777 23.64 -7.96 5.49
N PRO A 778 23.60 -6.87 4.68
CA PRO A 778 24.65 -6.60 3.70
C PRO A 778 25.91 -6.04 4.37
N VAL A 779 27.07 -6.25 3.75
CA VAL A 779 28.35 -5.63 4.16
C VAL A 779 28.26 -4.11 4.18
N ALA A 780 27.44 -3.52 3.32
CA ALA A 780 27.19 -2.07 3.24
C ALA A 780 26.52 -1.47 4.51
N TRP A 781 25.97 -2.30 5.40
CA TRP A 781 25.37 -1.86 6.66
C TRP A 781 26.17 -2.37 7.87
N PRO A 782 27.40 -1.84 8.09
CA PRO A 782 28.27 -2.34 9.15
C PRO A 782 27.73 -2.09 10.56
N ALA A 783 26.88 -1.10 10.75
CA ALA A 783 26.24 -0.78 12.01
C ALA A 783 24.80 -0.29 11.79
N GLY A 784 23.97 -0.46 12.80
CA GLY A 784 22.61 0.05 12.78
C GLY A 784 21.75 -0.45 13.95
N GLU A 785 20.55 0.10 14.02
CA GLU A 785 19.54 -0.29 15.00
C GLU A 785 18.15 -0.25 14.36
N VAL A 786 17.37 -1.29 14.63
CA VAL A 786 15.93 -1.30 14.35
C VAL A 786 15.16 -1.63 15.62
N LYS A 787 14.03 -0.97 15.85
CA LYS A 787 13.14 -1.24 16.98
C LYS A 787 11.72 -1.41 16.47
N GLY A 788 10.97 -2.30 17.10
CA GLY A 788 9.54 -2.42 16.97
C GLY A 788 9.04 -3.21 15.76
N LEU A 789 9.89 -3.92 15.01
CA LEU A 789 9.43 -4.87 13.99
C LEU A 789 8.56 -5.94 14.66
N LYS A 790 7.59 -6.45 13.90
CA LYS A 790 6.76 -7.57 14.36
C LYS A 790 7.17 -8.87 13.68
N ALA A 791 7.27 -9.93 14.48
CA ALA A 791 7.40 -11.30 14.03
C ALA A 791 6.08 -12.05 14.21
N ARG A 792 5.88 -13.09 13.43
CA ARG A 792 4.75 -14.02 13.58
C ARG A 792 4.75 -14.61 14.99
N GLY A 793 3.59 -14.90 15.55
CA GLY A 793 3.43 -15.26 16.96
C GLY A 793 3.21 -14.05 17.87
N ALA A 794 2.92 -12.88 17.31
CA ALA A 794 2.68 -11.60 18.00
C ALA A 794 3.89 -11.16 18.85
N VAL A 795 5.08 -11.13 18.26
CA VAL A 795 6.33 -10.79 18.93
C VAL A 795 6.88 -9.48 18.38
N GLU A 796 7.21 -8.54 19.26
CA GLU A 796 7.95 -7.34 18.89
C GLU A 796 9.44 -7.60 19.01
N VAL A 797 10.21 -7.15 18.00
CA VAL A 797 11.65 -7.40 17.85
C VAL A 797 12.38 -6.10 17.64
N GLY A 798 13.46 -5.91 18.39
CA GLY A 798 14.47 -4.87 18.15
C GLY A 798 15.84 -5.50 18.01
N LEU A 799 16.71 -4.90 17.19
CA LEU A 799 18.04 -5.40 16.86
C LEU A 799 19.04 -4.24 16.83
N ARG A 800 20.20 -4.48 17.39
CA ARG A 800 21.37 -3.59 17.24
C ARG A 800 22.55 -4.39 16.77
N TRP A 801 23.29 -3.86 15.81
CA TRP A 801 24.49 -4.49 15.27
C TRP A 801 25.60 -3.46 15.06
N GLU A 802 26.84 -3.92 15.17
CA GLU A 802 28.07 -3.15 14.95
C GLU A 802 29.10 -4.06 14.27
N GLN A 803 29.88 -3.48 13.36
CA GLN A 803 30.89 -4.22 12.59
C GLN A 803 30.32 -5.47 11.88
N GLY A 804 29.09 -5.36 11.38
CA GLY A 804 28.39 -6.46 10.71
C GLY A 804 27.89 -7.58 11.62
N LYS A 805 27.95 -7.42 12.95
CA LYS A 805 27.57 -8.43 13.95
C LYS A 805 26.47 -7.95 14.87
N ALA A 806 25.51 -8.80 15.18
CA ALA A 806 24.51 -8.52 16.19
C ALA A 806 25.18 -8.31 17.55
N VAL A 807 24.86 -7.20 18.20
CA VAL A 807 25.33 -6.85 19.55
C VAL A 807 24.26 -7.18 20.59
N SER A 808 22.99 -6.91 20.27
CA SER A 808 21.87 -7.25 21.13
C SER A 808 20.57 -7.31 20.34
N ALA A 809 19.65 -8.15 20.83
CA ALA A 809 18.25 -8.11 20.41
C ALA A 809 17.33 -7.91 21.62
N MET A 810 16.18 -7.28 21.36
CA MET A 810 15.09 -7.11 22.32
C MET A 810 13.87 -7.87 21.79
N ILE A 811 13.35 -8.79 22.58
CA ILE A 811 12.19 -9.63 22.23
C ILE A 811 11.08 -9.38 23.22
N ARG A 812 9.88 -9.02 22.75
CA ARG A 812 8.72 -8.77 23.56
C ARG A 812 7.49 -9.50 23.00
N PRO A 813 7.17 -10.70 23.50
CA PRO A 813 6.00 -11.43 23.06
C PRO A 813 4.71 -10.85 23.66
N ASP A 814 3.62 -10.87 22.88
CA ASP A 814 2.30 -10.51 23.38
C ASP A 814 1.59 -11.68 24.10
N PHE A 815 2.04 -12.92 23.89
CA PHE A 815 1.53 -14.14 24.51
C PHE A 815 2.66 -14.92 25.20
N SER A 816 2.33 -15.62 26.28
CA SER A 816 3.28 -16.55 26.91
C SER A 816 3.37 -17.85 26.11
N GLY A 817 4.56 -18.37 25.90
CA GLY A 817 4.77 -19.60 25.14
C GLY A 817 6.23 -19.94 24.89
N GLU A 818 6.45 -21.00 24.14
CA GLU A 818 7.77 -21.36 23.61
C GLU A 818 8.02 -20.61 22.29
N TYR A 819 9.18 -20.02 22.18
CA TYR A 819 9.65 -19.28 21.01
C TYR A 819 11.00 -19.81 20.57
N GLN A 820 11.26 -19.75 19.26
CA GLN A 820 12.52 -20.16 18.67
C GLN A 820 13.20 -18.95 18.03
N LEU A 821 14.46 -18.74 18.39
CA LEU A 821 15.28 -17.64 17.91
C LEU A 821 16.51 -18.19 17.21
N ARG A 822 16.98 -17.56 16.15
CA ARG A 822 18.24 -17.90 15.49
C ARG A 822 19.14 -16.67 15.41
N ALA A 823 20.41 -16.84 15.82
CA ALA A 823 21.44 -15.83 15.67
C ALA A 823 21.81 -15.64 14.19
N PRO A 824 22.41 -14.49 13.84
CA PRO A 824 23.04 -14.30 12.53
C PRO A 824 24.09 -15.37 12.24
N GLU A 825 24.38 -15.57 10.96
CA GLU A 825 25.44 -16.49 10.56
C GLU A 825 26.79 -16.16 11.22
N GLY A 826 27.47 -17.18 11.71
CA GLY A 826 28.75 -17.03 12.41
C GLY A 826 28.65 -16.57 13.86
N GLN A 827 27.44 -16.33 14.39
CA GLN A 827 27.21 -15.98 15.81
C GLN A 827 26.34 -17.03 16.52
N LYS A 828 26.35 -17.00 17.86
CA LYS A 828 25.49 -17.84 18.70
C LYS A 828 24.76 -16.96 19.72
N ILE A 829 23.56 -17.38 20.11
CA ILE A 829 22.85 -16.77 21.25
C ILE A 829 23.57 -17.26 22.53
N GLU A 830 24.16 -16.33 23.24
CA GLU A 830 24.87 -16.57 24.49
C GLU A 830 23.87 -16.64 25.65
N SER A 831 23.00 -15.62 25.76
CA SER A 831 22.01 -15.58 26.83
C SER A 831 20.72 -14.87 26.42
N ILE A 832 19.62 -15.26 27.10
CA ILE A 832 18.34 -14.58 27.05
C ILE A 832 17.97 -14.21 28.49
N SER A 833 17.64 -12.94 28.75
CA SER A 833 17.37 -12.46 30.11
C SER A 833 16.33 -11.36 30.16
N ASN A 834 15.61 -11.24 31.27
CA ASN A 834 14.70 -10.15 31.63
C ASN A 834 14.97 -9.63 33.05
N GLY A 835 16.25 -9.47 33.39
CA GLY A 835 16.73 -9.27 34.76
C GLY A 835 17.19 -10.56 35.44
N SER A 836 16.71 -11.72 34.97
CA SER A 836 17.16 -13.06 35.34
C SER A 836 17.36 -13.86 34.03
N SER A 837 18.30 -14.83 34.08
CA SER A 837 18.56 -15.73 32.95
C SER A 837 17.33 -16.60 32.68
N VAL A 838 16.98 -16.72 31.37
CA VAL A 838 15.91 -17.61 30.91
C VAL A 838 16.56 -18.94 30.47
N PRO A 839 16.03 -20.09 30.93
CA PRO A 839 16.49 -21.37 30.41
C PRO A 839 16.30 -21.46 28.89
N GLN A 840 17.34 -21.91 28.20
CA GLN A 840 17.36 -22.04 26.77
C GLN A 840 17.88 -23.41 26.33
N ARG A 841 17.42 -23.90 25.18
CA ARG A 841 17.80 -25.17 24.59
C ARG A 841 18.14 -24.99 23.13
N THR A 842 19.37 -25.28 22.76
CA THR A 842 19.81 -25.29 21.37
C THR A 842 19.21 -26.52 20.65
N LEU A 843 18.62 -26.31 19.50
CA LEU A 843 18.03 -27.33 18.64
C LEU A 843 19.03 -27.80 17.57
N SER A 844 18.70 -28.91 16.89
CA SER A 844 19.56 -29.52 15.86
C SER A 844 19.82 -28.62 14.66
N ASP A 845 18.92 -27.67 14.38
CA ASP A 845 19.02 -26.68 13.29
C ASP A 845 19.80 -25.42 13.69
N GLY A 846 20.37 -25.39 14.91
CA GLY A 846 21.13 -24.27 15.46
C GLY A 846 20.27 -23.14 16.05
N SER A 847 18.94 -23.23 16.00
CA SER A 847 18.06 -22.30 16.70
C SER A 847 18.02 -22.57 18.19
N VAL A 848 17.57 -21.61 18.97
CA VAL A 848 17.43 -21.68 20.42
C VAL A 848 15.95 -21.59 20.81
N ALA A 849 15.45 -22.62 21.46
CA ALA A 849 14.12 -22.62 22.05
C ALA A 849 14.16 -22.06 23.47
N CYS A 850 13.23 -21.17 23.81
CA CYS A 850 13.10 -20.56 25.11
C CYS A 850 11.63 -20.29 25.45
N ARG A 851 11.28 -20.33 26.73
CA ARG A 851 9.92 -20.01 27.19
C ARG A 851 9.85 -18.56 27.65
N LEU A 852 9.04 -17.76 26.99
CA LEU A 852 8.88 -16.35 27.28
C LEU A 852 7.49 -16.06 27.86
N THR A 853 7.40 -15.05 28.72
CA THR A 853 6.16 -14.59 29.34
C THR A 853 5.61 -13.36 28.62
N ALA A 854 4.31 -13.32 28.41
CA ALA A 854 3.61 -12.22 27.73
C ALA A 854 3.97 -10.85 28.30
N LYS A 855 4.11 -9.86 27.41
CA LYS A 855 4.33 -8.43 27.70
C LYS A 855 5.63 -8.12 28.47
N ARG A 856 6.53 -9.09 28.65
CA ARG A 856 7.85 -8.87 29.21
C ARG A 856 8.88 -8.70 28.10
N THR A 857 9.81 -7.78 28.30
CA THR A 857 10.91 -7.53 27.36
C THR A 857 12.12 -8.37 27.78
N TYR A 858 12.69 -9.07 26.81
CA TYR A 858 13.86 -9.92 26.97
C TYR A 858 15.01 -9.37 26.16
N ARG A 859 16.18 -9.34 26.76
CA ARG A 859 17.45 -9.03 26.05
C ARG A 859 18.12 -10.33 25.65
N VAL A 860 18.56 -10.38 24.40
CA VAL A 860 19.36 -11.47 23.82
C VAL A 860 20.77 -10.94 23.62
N SER A 861 21.79 -11.65 24.10
CA SER A 861 23.21 -11.40 23.84
C SER A 861 23.78 -12.45 22.91
N PHE A 862 24.83 -12.10 22.21
CA PHE A 862 25.45 -12.91 21.18
C PHE A 862 26.95 -13.08 21.47
N ALA A 863 27.49 -14.30 21.14
CA ALA A 863 28.88 -14.63 21.13
C ALA A 863 29.40 -14.83 19.71
#